data_563f3e666d95019000073ef9a234740c
#
_entry.id   563f3e666d95019000073ef9a234740c
#
_cell.length_a   1.000
_cell.length_b   1.000
_cell.length_c   1.000
_cell.angle_alpha   90.00
_cell.angle_beta   90.00
_cell.angle_gamma   90.00
#
_symmetry.space_group_name_H-M   'P 1'
#
loop_
_entity.id
_entity.type
_entity.pdbx_description
1 polymer ?
#
loop_
_entity_poly.entity_id
_entity_poly.type
_entity_poly.pdbx_seq_one_letter_code
_entity_poly.pdbx_strand_id
1 'polypeptide(L)'
;MRTIELLAPAKNLACGIAAIDHGADAVYIGASRFGARQSAGNSVEDIHELCEYAHRFGATVHVTINTIIYDSELEETIALVRELVEAGVDAFLLQDMGLMSEVKKIVPETVALHASTQCDTRTWEKASWLSQQGFDRVVLARELSSEEISGIHKHLPGLELEAFVHGALCVSYSGICYASQYCFGRSANRGACAQFCRLAFDLKDSDGKTIEHQKHLLSLKDMSQIDNLETLMRSGACAFKIEGRLKDINYVKNVVSAYSQRINEIIGKYPKEFCRASLGRVQYTFTPDLKKTFNRGYTNYFLNGRQPDIFSPDTPKALGEYVGRVKEIRRDSFNVAGTATFANGDGLCFLASGQVGENSSGQVESGRNAINPSTVLQGFRVNRAVGNRLYPFKMPKGLKPGMALYRNQDQSFDKELSGTTAVRKIPIRMRFGLTNDGFKVDTNITSLDQRRTAITFAHQLAQKPQHDNIVRQLSKLGNTVYECSEVEIEDGVDSYFIPSSILAELRRKVVEQLDAQVLQMKRVVTHRQTNDKGQGIRKRQQFSLVNPSQYNELPYLYNISNDAARKFYEYQGLSKSESAFECQQPNGVRQGGEADLLLMQCRHCIRYSLGYCVKRGGKNPKWHEPLYLELSDKRRFRLEFDCKNCQMNVLPE
;
A
#
# COMPACT_ATOMS: atom_id res chain seq x y z
N MET A 1 -24.51 -4.69 -4.75
CA MET A 1 -23.73 -3.90 -3.77
C MET A 1 -22.29 -4.34 -3.89
N ARG A 2 -21.32 -3.40 -4.08
CA ARG A 2 -19.90 -3.73 -4.23
C ARG A 2 -19.21 -3.70 -2.87
N THR A 3 -18.47 -4.75 -2.57
CA THR A 3 -17.63 -4.83 -1.37
C THR A 3 -16.38 -3.98 -1.52
N ILE A 4 -16.04 -3.22 -0.51
CA ILE A 4 -14.90 -2.28 -0.46
C ILE A 4 -13.94 -2.74 0.63
N GLU A 5 -12.68 -2.96 0.23
CA GLU A 5 -11.60 -3.44 1.09
C GLU A 5 -10.54 -2.35 1.29
N LEU A 6 -10.19 -2.05 2.54
CA LEU A 6 -9.01 -1.28 2.90
C LEU A 6 -7.88 -2.24 3.27
N LEU A 7 -6.85 -2.30 2.42
CA LEU A 7 -5.69 -3.19 2.56
C LEU A 7 -4.50 -2.43 3.16
N ALA A 8 -4.18 -2.75 4.41
CA ALA A 8 -3.13 -2.10 5.17
C ALA A 8 -1.81 -2.86 5.17
N PRO A 9 -0.65 -2.17 5.24
CA PRO A 9 0.65 -2.81 5.36
C PRO A 9 0.92 -3.30 6.79
N ALA A 10 1.53 -4.47 6.93
CA ALA A 10 2.12 -4.93 8.18
C ALA A 10 3.63 -5.18 8.02
N LYS A 11 4.42 -4.51 8.85
CA LYS A 11 5.85 -4.80 9.01
C LYS A 11 6.06 -6.07 9.83
N ASN A 12 5.22 -6.25 10.84
CA ASN A 12 5.23 -7.36 11.79
C ASN A 12 3.81 -7.58 12.36
N LEU A 13 3.65 -8.60 13.19
CA LEU A 13 2.40 -8.95 13.86
C LEU A 13 1.74 -7.73 14.56
N ALA A 14 2.50 -6.96 15.34
CA ALA A 14 1.96 -5.81 16.07
C ALA A 14 1.39 -4.72 15.13
N CYS A 15 2.04 -4.47 13.99
CA CYS A 15 1.53 -3.56 12.96
C CYS A 15 0.26 -4.11 12.30
N GLY A 16 0.18 -5.43 12.10
CA GLY A 16 -1.00 -6.09 11.52
C GLY A 16 -2.21 -5.97 12.45
N ILE A 17 -2.05 -6.30 13.72
CA ILE A 17 -3.10 -6.15 14.74
C ILE A 17 -3.56 -4.69 14.83
N ALA A 18 -2.61 -3.75 14.91
CA ALA A 18 -2.94 -2.33 14.94
C ALA A 18 -3.73 -1.87 13.69
N ALA A 19 -3.40 -2.40 12.49
CA ALA A 19 -4.13 -2.09 11.27
C ALA A 19 -5.59 -2.57 11.34
N ILE A 20 -5.82 -3.81 11.81
CA ILE A 20 -7.18 -4.37 11.99
C ILE A 20 -7.98 -3.55 13.00
N ASP A 21 -7.40 -3.22 14.14
CA ASP A 21 -8.06 -2.40 15.18
C ASP A 21 -8.45 -1.01 14.67
N HIS A 22 -7.64 -0.42 13.79
CA HIS A 22 -7.87 0.89 13.19
C HIS A 22 -8.76 0.85 11.93
N GLY A 23 -9.33 -0.32 11.61
CA GLY A 23 -10.38 -0.47 10.59
C GLY A 23 -9.90 -0.92 9.22
N ALA A 24 -8.75 -1.58 9.11
CA ALA A 24 -8.39 -2.32 7.91
C ALA A 24 -9.31 -3.54 7.71
N ASP A 25 -9.68 -3.81 6.46
CA ASP A 25 -10.43 -5.00 6.07
C ASP A 25 -9.51 -6.16 5.73
N ALA A 26 -8.30 -5.83 5.31
CA ALA A 26 -7.25 -6.78 5.01
C ALA A 26 -5.88 -6.22 5.39
N VAL A 27 -4.95 -7.13 5.65
CA VAL A 27 -3.55 -6.80 5.94
C VAL A 27 -2.64 -7.56 4.99
N TYR A 28 -1.63 -6.89 4.41
CA TYR A 28 -0.61 -7.58 3.66
C TYR A 28 0.74 -7.57 4.38
N ILE A 29 1.35 -8.74 4.48
CA ILE A 29 2.57 -9.01 5.24
C ILE A 29 3.58 -9.78 4.39
N GLY A 30 4.87 -9.65 4.65
CA GLY A 30 5.92 -10.44 4.02
C GLY A 30 6.27 -11.64 4.89
N ALA A 31 6.39 -12.83 4.30
CA ALA A 31 7.01 -13.96 4.97
C ALA A 31 8.54 -13.74 5.12
N SER A 32 9.22 -14.63 5.80
CA SER A 32 10.66 -14.54 6.11
C SER A 32 11.54 -14.38 4.87
N ARG A 33 11.08 -14.88 3.71
CA ARG A 33 11.77 -14.82 2.40
C ARG A 33 10.81 -14.44 1.28
N PHE A 34 11.35 -14.14 0.09
CA PHE A 34 10.67 -13.96 -1.19
C PHE A 34 9.67 -12.79 -1.29
N GLY A 35 9.70 -11.86 -0.36
CA GLY A 35 8.92 -10.63 -0.44
C GLY A 35 9.71 -9.45 -1.04
N ALA A 36 9.05 -8.55 -1.79
CA ALA A 36 9.64 -7.35 -2.39
C ALA A 36 10.18 -6.32 -1.37
N ARG A 37 10.30 -6.69 -0.09
CA ARG A 37 10.93 -5.93 1.00
C ARG A 37 11.61 -6.92 1.94
N GLN A 38 12.82 -7.31 1.62
CA GLN A 38 13.62 -8.31 2.35
C GLN A 38 13.76 -8.05 3.87
N SER A 39 13.76 -6.77 4.27
CA SER A 39 13.91 -6.37 5.68
C SER A 39 12.62 -6.43 6.53
N ALA A 40 11.51 -6.93 5.99
CA ALA A 40 10.22 -7.06 6.68
C ALA A 40 9.70 -8.50 6.59
N GLY A 41 10.55 -9.48 6.90
CA GLY A 41 10.19 -10.90 6.97
C GLY A 41 9.61 -11.26 8.34
N ASN A 42 8.57 -12.10 8.35
CA ASN A 42 7.89 -12.59 9.54
C ASN A 42 7.88 -14.13 9.53
N SER A 43 7.83 -14.75 10.71
CA SER A 43 7.70 -16.20 10.82
C SER A 43 6.30 -16.68 10.40
N VAL A 44 6.16 -17.97 10.16
CA VAL A 44 4.85 -18.58 9.85
C VAL A 44 3.94 -18.48 11.07
N GLU A 45 4.49 -18.60 12.28
CA GLU A 45 3.77 -18.48 13.56
C GLU A 45 3.21 -17.08 13.76
N ASP A 46 3.99 -16.01 13.51
CA ASP A 46 3.50 -14.62 13.56
C ASP A 46 2.35 -14.39 12.56
N ILE A 47 2.44 -15.00 11.38
CA ILE A 47 1.42 -14.89 10.34
C ILE A 47 0.16 -15.67 10.76
N HIS A 48 0.31 -16.85 11.36
CA HIS A 48 -0.80 -17.62 11.91
C HIS A 48 -1.56 -16.84 12.98
N GLU A 49 -0.86 -16.27 13.97
CA GLU A 49 -1.46 -15.45 15.01
C GLU A 49 -2.20 -14.23 14.43
N LEU A 50 -1.63 -13.61 13.39
CA LEU A 50 -2.29 -12.52 12.67
C LEU A 50 -3.56 -12.99 11.94
N CYS A 51 -3.56 -14.18 11.34
CA CYS A 51 -4.73 -14.77 10.71
C CYS A 51 -5.83 -15.01 11.75
N GLU A 52 -5.53 -15.65 12.87
CA GLU A 52 -6.50 -15.88 13.94
C GLU A 52 -7.10 -14.55 14.43
N TYR A 53 -6.27 -13.52 14.62
CA TYR A 53 -6.74 -12.21 15.05
C TYR A 53 -7.66 -11.54 14.01
N ALA A 54 -7.24 -11.48 12.76
CA ALA A 54 -7.98 -10.83 11.67
C ALA A 54 -9.32 -11.51 11.41
N HIS A 55 -9.34 -12.84 11.46
CA HIS A 55 -10.50 -13.68 11.22
C HIS A 55 -11.65 -13.43 12.20
N ARG A 56 -11.35 -12.95 13.40
CA ARG A 56 -12.39 -12.55 14.38
C ARG A 56 -13.29 -11.41 13.90
N PHE A 57 -12.81 -10.62 12.93
CA PHE A 57 -13.54 -9.53 12.31
C PHE A 57 -13.97 -9.83 10.87
N GLY A 58 -13.74 -11.04 10.38
CA GLY A 58 -13.89 -11.35 8.96
C GLY A 58 -12.89 -10.60 8.07
N ALA A 59 -11.83 -10.03 8.64
CA ALA A 59 -10.73 -9.43 7.90
C ALA A 59 -9.76 -10.50 7.39
N THR A 60 -8.98 -10.19 6.34
CA THR A 60 -8.13 -11.15 5.63
C THR A 60 -6.64 -10.83 5.77
N VAL A 61 -5.79 -11.87 5.64
CA VAL A 61 -4.33 -11.74 5.65
C VAL A 61 -3.77 -12.20 4.32
N HIS A 62 -3.07 -11.29 3.63
CA HIS A 62 -2.48 -11.52 2.32
C HIS A 62 -0.96 -11.59 2.45
N VAL A 63 -0.35 -12.69 2.00
CA VAL A 63 1.11 -12.83 2.06
C VAL A 63 1.74 -12.49 0.72
N THR A 64 2.82 -11.69 0.77
CA THR A 64 3.55 -11.29 -0.43
C THR A 64 4.70 -12.23 -0.70
N ILE A 65 4.63 -12.96 -1.82
CA ILE A 65 5.73 -13.71 -2.45
C ILE A 65 5.88 -13.14 -3.86
N ASN A 66 6.24 -11.86 -3.92
CA ASN A 66 6.15 -11.04 -5.12
C ASN A 66 7.52 -10.55 -5.61
N THR A 67 8.51 -11.39 -5.48
CA THR A 67 9.82 -11.31 -6.16
C THR A 67 9.89 -12.33 -7.28
N ILE A 68 10.85 -12.17 -8.19
CA ILE A 68 11.25 -13.27 -9.07
C ILE A 68 11.94 -14.36 -8.24
N ILE A 69 11.77 -15.63 -8.63
CA ILE A 69 12.26 -16.80 -7.90
C ILE A 69 13.29 -17.50 -8.80
N TYR A 70 14.45 -17.88 -8.24
CA TYR A 70 15.44 -18.69 -8.96
C TYR A 70 15.09 -20.18 -8.89
N ASP A 71 15.59 -21.00 -9.82
CA ASP A 71 15.37 -22.45 -9.82
C ASP A 71 15.75 -23.11 -8.48
N SER A 72 16.86 -22.67 -7.89
CA SER A 72 17.32 -23.16 -6.57
C SER A 72 16.42 -22.81 -5.40
N GLU A 73 15.49 -21.89 -5.57
CA GLU A 73 14.58 -21.38 -4.52
C GLU A 73 13.14 -21.89 -4.69
N LEU A 74 12.81 -22.46 -5.86
CA LEU A 74 11.43 -22.77 -6.23
C LEU A 74 10.80 -23.80 -5.29
N GLU A 75 11.50 -24.90 -4.99
CA GLU A 75 10.99 -25.95 -4.09
C GLU A 75 10.79 -25.44 -2.66
N GLU A 76 11.76 -24.67 -2.12
CA GLU A 76 11.65 -24.04 -0.81
C GLU A 76 10.47 -23.06 -0.76
N THR A 77 10.26 -22.31 -1.84
CA THR A 77 9.13 -21.37 -1.92
C THR A 77 7.79 -22.09 -1.94
N ILE A 78 7.69 -23.22 -2.66
CA ILE A 78 6.48 -24.06 -2.69
C ILE A 78 6.20 -24.66 -1.29
N ALA A 79 7.24 -25.11 -0.58
CA ALA A 79 7.09 -25.63 0.78
C ALA A 79 6.56 -24.52 1.73
N LEU A 80 7.13 -23.32 1.67
CA LEU A 80 6.66 -22.16 2.44
C LEU A 80 5.19 -21.82 2.14
N VAL A 81 4.77 -21.90 0.86
CA VAL A 81 3.36 -21.67 0.50
C VAL A 81 2.44 -22.68 1.18
N ARG A 82 2.81 -23.95 1.28
CA ARG A 82 2.02 -24.99 1.99
C ARG A 82 1.87 -24.66 3.47
N GLU A 83 2.97 -24.33 4.14
CA GLU A 83 2.98 -23.92 5.56
C GLU A 83 2.08 -22.70 5.80
N LEU A 84 2.12 -21.72 4.91
CA LEU A 84 1.30 -20.51 4.99
C LEU A 84 -0.19 -20.78 4.75
N VAL A 85 -0.54 -21.74 3.88
CA VAL A 85 -1.92 -22.22 3.71
C VAL A 85 -2.43 -22.87 4.99
N GLU A 86 -1.62 -23.70 5.62
CA GLU A 86 -1.95 -24.33 6.93
C GLU A 86 -2.06 -23.27 8.04
N ALA A 87 -1.26 -22.21 7.99
CA ALA A 87 -1.36 -21.07 8.91
C ALA A 87 -2.62 -20.21 8.71
N GLY A 88 -3.44 -20.48 7.68
CA GLY A 88 -4.72 -19.80 7.49
C GLY A 88 -4.67 -18.53 6.63
N VAL A 89 -3.63 -18.34 5.82
CA VAL A 89 -3.52 -17.20 4.89
C VAL A 89 -4.65 -17.21 3.86
N ASP A 90 -5.20 -16.04 3.57
CA ASP A 90 -6.36 -15.88 2.69
C ASP A 90 -5.98 -15.60 1.23
N ALA A 91 -4.80 -15.00 0.99
CA ALA A 91 -4.36 -14.71 -0.37
C ALA A 91 -2.83 -14.62 -0.49
N PHE A 92 -2.33 -14.94 -1.68
CA PHE A 92 -0.92 -14.72 -2.06
C PHE A 92 -0.81 -13.67 -3.16
N LEU A 93 0.10 -12.69 -2.96
CA LEU A 93 0.48 -11.74 -4.01
C LEU A 93 1.71 -12.29 -4.73
N LEU A 94 1.57 -12.59 -6.02
CA LEU A 94 2.61 -13.22 -6.84
C LEU A 94 3.04 -12.31 -7.99
N GLN A 95 4.31 -12.46 -8.42
CA GLN A 95 4.86 -11.83 -9.61
C GLN A 95 5.36 -12.89 -10.60
N ASP A 96 6.08 -13.90 -10.12
CA ASP A 96 6.72 -14.94 -10.91
C ASP A 96 5.68 -15.90 -11.47
N MET A 97 5.63 -16.06 -12.81
CA MET A 97 4.63 -16.89 -13.48
C MET A 97 4.95 -18.38 -13.37
N GLY A 98 6.22 -18.75 -13.18
CA GLY A 98 6.62 -20.13 -12.89
C GLY A 98 6.13 -20.54 -11.51
N LEU A 99 6.40 -19.71 -10.47
CA LEU A 99 5.86 -19.94 -9.14
C LEU A 99 4.33 -19.99 -9.16
N MET A 100 3.68 -19.05 -9.86
CA MET A 100 2.21 -19.01 -9.97
C MET A 100 1.66 -20.30 -10.53
N SER A 101 2.29 -20.85 -11.58
CA SER A 101 1.85 -22.10 -12.22
C SER A 101 1.93 -23.31 -11.27
N GLU A 102 2.90 -23.34 -10.36
CA GLU A 102 3.04 -24.37 -9.34
C GLU A 102 2.12 -24.15 -8.14
N VAL A 103 2.04 -22.92 -7.62
CA VAL A 103 1.17 -22.55 -6.50
C VAL A 103 -0.28 -22.84 -6.80
N LYS A 104 -0.76 -22.56 -8.01
CA LYS A 104 -2.12 -22.84 -8.45
C LYS A 104 -2.54 -24.32 -8.33
N LYS A 105 -1.56 -25.26 -8.39
CA LYS A 105 -1.83 -26.70 -8.28
C LYS A 105 -2.01 -27.17 -6.84
N ILE A 106 -1.51 -26.39 -5.86
CA ILE A 106 -1.40 -26.83 -4.47
C ILE A 106 -2.27 -26.03 -3.49
N VAL A 107 -2.63 -24.77 -3.84
CA VAL A 107 -3.48 -23.97 -2.96
C VAL A 107 -4.96 -24.36 -3.12
N PRO A 108 -5.71 -24.45 -2.01
CA PRO A 108 -7.16 -24.70 -2.06
C PRO A 108 -7.88 -23.51 -2.72
N GLU A 109 -9.08 -23.77 -3.26
CA GLU A 109 -9.92 -22.72 -3.88
C GLU A 109 -10.34 -21.61 -2.92
N THR A 110 -10.21 -21.83 -1.63
CA THR A 110 -10.48 -20.85 -0.57
C THR A 110 -9.37 -19.82 -0.39
N VAL A 111 -8.20 -20.02 -1.00
CA VAL A 111 -7.06 -19.11 -0.95
C VAL A 111 -6.91 -18.41 -2.29
N ALA A 112 -7.03 -17.08 -2.30
CA ALA A 112 -6.99 -16.27 -3.51
C ALA A 112 -5.56 -16.04 -4.04
N LEU A 113 -5.43 -15.93 -5.35
CA LEU A 113 -4.18 -15.55 -6.02
C LEU A 113 -4.32 -14.13 -6.58
N HIS A 114 -3.47 -13.22 -6.13
CA HIS A 114 -3.47 -11.83 -6.56
C HIS A 114 -2.24 -11.53 -7.42
N ALA A 115 -2.45 -10.99 -8.62
CA ALA A 115 -1.35 -10.50 -9.44
C ALA A 115 -0.76 -9.23 -8.82
N SER A 116 0.50 -9.30 -8.41
CA SER A 116 1.21 -8.17 -7.81
C SER A 116 1.30 -6.98 -8.79
N THR A 117 1.46 -5.76 -8.25
CA THR A 117 1.81 -4.58 -9.07
C THR A 117 3.10 -4.80 -9.89
N GLN A 118 3.96 -5.72 -9.45
CA GLN A 118 5.17 -6.12 -10.17
C GLN A 118 4.88 -6.84 -11.49
N CYS A 119 3.63 -7.26 -11.74
CA CYS A 119 3.18 -7.77 -13.03
C CYS A 119 2.93 -6.69 -14.07
N ASP A 120 3.05 -5.40 -13.70
CA ASP A 120 2.88 -4.25 -14.60
C ASP A 120 1.52 -4.23 -15.32
N THR A 121 0.43 -4.19 -14.55
CA THR A 121 -0.94 -4.21 -15.08
C THR A 121 -1.41 -2.80 -15.43
N ARG A 122 -1.29 -2.42 -16.70
CA ARG A 122 -1.63 -1.08 -17.22
C ARG A 122 -2.85 -1.05 -18.14
N THR A 123 -3.26 -2.17 -18.71
CA THR A 123 -4.31 -2.25 -19.71
C THR A 123 -5.32 -3.34 -19.38
N TRP A 124 -6.51 -3.27 -19.97
CA TRP A 124 -7.54 -4.29 -19.77
C TRP A 124 -7.13 -5.65 -20.37
N GLU A 125 -6.35 -5.65 -21.45
CA GLU A 125 -5.84 -6.88 -22.06
C GLU A 125 -4.90 -7.61 -21.10
N LYS A 126 -3.97 -6.88 -20.47
CA LYS A 126 -3.07 -7.46 -19.45
C LYS A 126 -3.85 -8.00 -18.26
N ALA A 127 -4.83 -7.23 -17.78
CA ALA A 127 -5.69 -7.66 -16.67
C ALA A 127 -6.49 -8.92 -17.04
N SER A 128 -7.04 -8.97 -18.27
CA SER A 128 -7.75 -10.14 -18.81
C SER A 128 -6.84 -11.37 -18.88
N TRP A 129 -5.63 -11.18 -19.43
CA TRP A 129 -4.66 -12.26 -19.53
C TRP A 129 -4.29 -12.83 -18.14
N LEU A 130 -4.01 -11.97 -17.16
CA LEU A 130 -3.71 -12.40 -15.79
C LEU A 130 -4.88 -13.16 -15.17
N SER A 131 -6.11 -12.67 -15.32
CA SER A 131 -7.31 -13.37 -14.85
C SER A 131 -7.47 -14.75 -15.48
N GLN A 132 -7.18 -14.90 -16.77
CA GLN A 132 -7.22 -16.19 -17.47
C GLN A 132 -6.14 -17.17 -17.00
N GLN A 133 -5.00 -16.66 -16.49
CA GLN A 133 -4.00 -17.51 -15.83
C GLN A 133 -4.46 -18.04 -14.47
N GLY A 134 -5.48 -17.42 -13.86
CA GLY A 134 -6.08 -17.87 -12.59
C GLY A 134 -5.84 -16.92 -11.44
N PHE A 135 -5.53 -15.65 -11.72
CA PHE A 135 -5.54 -14.62 -10.70
C PHE A 135 -6.97 -14.13 -10.45
N ASP A 136 -7.36 -14.08 -9.19
CA ASP A 136 -8.68 -13.64 -8.72
C ASP A 136 -8.75 -12.11 -8.66
N ARG A 137 -7.60 -11.44 -8.41
CA ARG A 137 -7.45 -9.99 -8.29
C ARG A 137 -6.19 -9.52 -9.00
N VAL A 138 -6.23 -8.32 -9.57
CA VAL A 138 -5.06 -7.67 -10.15
C VAL A 138 -4.76 -6.34 -9.42
N VAL A 139 -3.49 -6.15 -9.04
CA VAL A 139 -3.00 -4.87 -8.52
C VAL A 139 -2.61 -3.98 -9.70
N LEU A 140 -3.34 -2.91 -9.89
CA LEU A 140 -3.15 -1.98 -10.98
C LEU A 140 -1.83 -1.19 -10.85
N ALA A 141 -1.27 -0.80 -11.98
CA ALA A 141 -0.16 0.15 -11.99
C ALA A 141 -0.60 1.49 -11.37
N ARG A 142 0.27 2.10 -10.57
CA ARG A 142 -0.01 3.35 -9.84
C ARG A 142 -0.22 4.55 -10.76
N GLU A 143 0.25 4.43 -11.99
CA GLU A 143 0.26 5.47 -13.02
C GLU A 143 -1.08 5.66 -13.72
N LEU A 144 -2.07 4.80 -13.49
CA LEU A 144 -3.35 4.85 -14.18
C LEU A 144 -4.21 6.05 -13.72
N SER A 145 -4.91 6.64 -14.69
CA SER A 145 -5.97 7.61 -14.43
C SER A 145 -7.28 6.92 -14.06
N SER A 146 -8.23 7.68 -13.52
CA SER A 146 -9.58 7.18 -13.21
C SER A 146 -10.32 6.65 -14.44
N GLU A 147 -10.10 7.27 -15.60
CA GLU A 147 -10.68 6.82 -16.89
C GLU A 147 -10.08 5.49 -17.34
N GLU A 148 -8.74 5.33 -17.23
CA GLU A 148 -8.05 4.08 -17.55
C GLU A 148 -8.52 2.94 -16.64
N ILE A 149 -8.67 3.17 -15.34
CA ILE A 149 -9.23 2.20 -14.37
C ILE A 149 -10.66 1.83 -14.75
N SER A 150 -11.50 2.84 -15.03
CA SER A 150 -12.88 2.62 -15.46
C SER A 150 -12.96 1.84 -16.78
N GLY A 151 -12.02 2.07 -17.71
CA GLY A 151 -11.89 1.30 -18.94
C GLY A 151 -11.63 -0.18 -18.66
N ILE A 152 -10.69 -0.49 -17.76
CA ILE A 152 -10.40 -1.88 -17.37
C ILE A 152 -11.64 -2.53 -16.73
N HIS A 153 -12.29 -1.85 -15.78
CA HIS A 153 -13.48 -2.38 -15.11
C HIS A 153 -14.65 -2.64 -16.07
N LYS A 154 -14.88 -1.76 -17.06
CA LYS A 154 -15.93 -1.95 -18.07
C LYS A 154 -15.73 -3.20 -18.91
N HIS A 155 -14.48 -3.53 -19.24
CA HIS A 155 -14.17 -4.74 -20.02
C HIS A 155 -14.19 -6.01 -19.14
N LEU A 156 -13.90 -5.88 -17.85
CA LEU A 156 -13.75 -6.99 -16.90
C LEU A 156 -14.53 -6.72 -15.61
N PRO A 157 -15.88 -6.63 -15.66
CA PRO A 157 -16.69 -6.23 -14.48
C PRO A 157 -16.66 -7.25 -13.34
N GLY A 158 -16.27 -8.51 -13.62
CA GLY A 158 -16.15 -9.57 -12.63
C GLY A 158 -14.75 -9.72 -12.01
N LEU A 159 -13.73 -8.97 -12.49
CA LEU A 159 -12.39 -9.03 -11.96
C LEU A 159 -12.20 -8.01 -10.84
N GLU A 160 -11.65 -8.43 -9.71
CA GLU A 160 -11.30 -7.52 -8.62
C GLU A 160 -10.10 -6.65 -8.98
N LEU A 161 -10.27 -5.33 -8.85
CA LEU A 161 -9.24 -4.34 -9.12
C LEU A 161 -8.74 -3.73 -7.81
N GLU A 162 -7.43 -3.87 -7.54
CA GLU A 162 -6.76 -3.28 -6.39
C GLU A 162 -5.95 -2.06 -6.84
N ALA A 163 -6.15 -0.91 -6.17
CA ALA A 163 -5.44 0.33 -6.45
C ALA A 163 -4.66 0.80 -5.22
N PHE A 164 -3.43 1.26 -5.43
CA PHE A 164 -2.71 1.98 -4.38
C PHE A 164 -3.35 3.35 -4.12
N VAL A 165 -3.49 3.72 -2.85
CA VAL A 165 -4.12 4.98 -2.46
C VAL A 165 -3.23 5.88 -1.61
N HIS A 166 -2.17 5.35 -0.98
CA HIS A 166 -1.31 6.12 -0.10
C HIS A 166 0.12 5.61 -0.07
N GLY A 167 1.08 6.53 0.15
CA GLY A 167 2.46 6.22 0.46
C GLY A 167 3.43 6.36 -0.70
N ALA A 168 4.61 5.75 -0.57
CA ALA A 168 5.74 5.96 -1.48
C ALA A 168 5.46 5.46 -2.90
N LEU A 169 5.89 6.26 -3.89
CA LEU A 169 5.82 5.96 -5.30
C LEU A 169 7.16 5.45 -5.84
N CYS A 170 7.08 4.49 -6.78
CA CYS A 170 8.15 4.18 -7.72
C CYS A 170 7.99 5.07 -8.95
N VAL A 171 9.09 5.59 -9.50
CA VAL A 171 9.05 6.42 -10.71
C VAL A 171 9.00 5.58 -11.98
N SER A 172 9.64 4.40 -11.97
CA SER A 172 9.50 3.39 -13.03
C SER A 172 8.23 2.59 -12.82
N TYR A 173 7.62 2.12 -13.89
CA TYR A 173 6.62 1.08 -13.79
C TYR A 173 7.16 -0.11 -13.00
N SER A 174 6.31 -0.69 -12.16
CA SER A 174 6.72 -1.79 -11.28
C SER A 174 7.05 -3.04 -12.09
N GLY A 175 8.10 -3.78 -11.67
CA GLY A 175 8.56 -4.98 -12.37
C GLY A 175 9.55 -4.73 -13.51
N ILE A 176 9.67 -3.50 -14.01
CA ILE A 176 10.57 -3.13 -15.11
C ILE A 176 11.55 -2.02 -14.71
N CYS A 177 12.18 -2.17 -13.54
CA CYS A 177 13.24 -1.29 -13.06
C CYS A 177 14.50 -2.09 -12.75
N TYR A 178 15.50 -1.95 -13.58
CA TYR A 178 16.79 -2.66 -13.49
C TYR A 178 17.95 -1.73 -13.09
N ALA A 179 17.71 -0.42 -12.96
CA ALA A 179 18.75 0.57 -12.63
C ALA A 179 19.49 0.25 -11.32
N SER A 180 18.79 -0.26 -10.32
CA SER A 180 19.39 -0.67 -9.05
C SER A 180 20.28 -1.89 -9.18
N GLN A 181 19.88 -2.88 -9.97
CA GLN A 181 20.71 -4.07 -10.29
C GLN A 181 21.92 -3.66 -11.12
N TYR A 182 21.73 -2.87 -12.16
CA TYR A 182 22.79 -2.41 -13.04
C TYR A 182 23.88 -1.62 -12.30
N CYS A 183 23.46 -0.65 -11.46
CA CYS A 183 24.38 0.28 -10.80
C CYS A 183 25.02 -0.26 -9.53
N PHE A 184 24.35 -1.17 -8.81
CA PHE A 184 24.71 -1.51 -7.43
C PHE A 184 24.66 -3.03 -7.13
N GLY A 185 24.35 -3.88 -8.10
CA GLY A 185 24.15 -5.32 -7.90
C GLY A 185 22.97 -5.67 -6.97
N ARG A 186 22.00 -4.76 -6.81
CA ARG A 186 20.86 -4.90 -5.90
C ARG A 186 19.56 -4.84 -6.67
N SER A 187 18.89 -5.98 -6.85
CA SER A 187 17.67 -6.02 -7.65
C SER A 187 16.44 -5.49 -6.91
N ALA A 188 15.71 -4.60 -7.60
CA ALA A 188 14.38 -4.16 -7.17
C ALA A 188 13.34 -5.29 -7.28
N ASN A 189 13.47 -6.18 -8.29
CA ASN A 189 12.61 -7.34 -8.48
C ASN A 189 12.87 -8.47 -7.47
N ARG A 190 13.97 -8.35 -6.70
CA ARG A 190 14.35 -9.25 -5.61
C ARG A 190 14.19 -8.61 -4.23
N GLY A 191 13.53 -7.46 -4.14
CA GLY A 191 13.27 -6.76 -2.86
C GLY A 191 14.44 -5.97 -2.30
N ALA A 192 15.59 -5.87 -3.00
CA ALA A 192 16.81 -5.21 -2.54
C ALA A 192 17.10 -3.86 -3.21
N CYS A 193 16.06 -3.11 -3.61
CA CYS A 193 16.17 -1.84 -4.30
C CYS A 193 17.12 -0.86 -3.59
N ALA A 194 18.14 -0.33 -4.31
CA ALA A 194 19.06 0.70 -3.80
C ALA A 194 18.51 2.13 -3.89
N GLN A 195 17.27 2.31 -4.36
CA GLN A 195 16.62 3.61 -4.52
C GLN A 195 17.39 4.55 -5.48
N PHE A 196 17.87 4.05 -6.61
CA PHE A 196 18.54 4.84 -7.67
C PHE A 196 17.78 6.14 -8.01
N CYS A 197 16.45 6.07 -8.11
CA CYS A 197 15.60 7.22 -8.40
C CYS A 197 15.58 8.32 -7.32
N ARG A 198 16.19 8.07 -6.16
CA ARG A 198 16.30 9.05 -5.06
C ARG A 198 17.67 9.75 -5.01
N LEU A 199 18.58 9.37 -5.90
CA LEU A 199 19.89 10.01 -6.00
C LEU A 199 19.78 11.42 -6.59
N ALA A 200 20.78 12.24 -6.35
CA ALA A 200 20.94 13.53 -7.00
C ALA A 200 21.67 13.35 -8.34
N PHE A 201 21.20 14.06 -9.37
CA PHE A 201 21.75 14.02 -10.72
C PHE A 201 22.03 15.43 -11.23
N ASP A 202 23.05 15.55 -12.06
CA ASP A 202 23.16 16.64 -13.00
C ASP A 202 22.38 16.27 -14.27
N LEU A 203 21.49 17.16 -14.74
CA LEU A 203 20.86 17.01 -16.04
C LEU A 203 21.72 17.75 -17.07
N LYS A 204 22.21 17.04 -18.06
CA LYS A 204 23.08 17.59 -19.12
C LYS A 204 22.46 17.35 -20.49
N ASP A 205 22.80 18.26 -21.43
CA ASP A 205 22.49 18.06 -22.85
C ASP A 205 23.64 17.30 -23.58
N SER A 206 23.47 17.08 -24.88
CA SER A 206 24.45 16.39 -25.71
C SER A 206 25.79 17.11 -25.78
N ASP A 207 25.82 18.43 -25.62
CA ASP A 207 27.02 19.23 -25.63
C ASP A 207 27.73 19.28 -24.24
N GLY A 208 27.18 18.54 -23.26
CA GLY A 208 27.68 18.47 -21.89
C GLY A 208 27.32 19.69 -21.02
N LYS A 209 26.45 20.57 -21.51
CA LYS A 209 25.96 21.73 -20.77
C LYS A 209 25.01 21.29 -19.67
N THR A 210 25.27 21.73 -18.43
CA THR A 210 24.40 21.44 -17.29
C THR A 210 23.14 22.31 -17.35
N ILE A 211 21.97 21.65 -17.32
CA ILE A 211 20.62 22.24 -17.29
C ILE A 211 20.15 22.36 -15.84
N GLU A 212 20.27 21.28 -15.06
CA GLU A 212 19.97 21.22 -13.62
C GLU A 212 21.16 20.59 -12.90
N HIS A 213 21.54 21.15 -11.73
CA HIS A 213 22.70 20.68 -10.97
C HIS A 213 22.29 20.04 -9.66
N GLN A 214 22.74 18.78 -9.43
CA GLN A 214 22.53 18.00 -8.20
C GLN A 214 21.07 18.00 -7.70
N LYS A 215 20.12 17.73 -8.62
CA LYS A 215 18.69 17.65 -8.32
C LYS A 215 18.19 16.20 -8.28
N HIS A 216 17.22 15.95 -7.44
CA HIS A 216 16.57 14.63 -7.32
C HIS A 216 15.44 14.49 -8.37
N LEU A 217 15.79 14.53 -9.64
CA LEU A 217 14.86 14.67 -10.78
C LEU A 217 13.90 13.49 -10.96
N LEU A 218 14.25 12.32 -10.44
CA LEU A 218 13.43 11.10 -10.46
C LEU A 218 12.71 10.86 -9.13
N SER A 219 12.90 11.72 -8.11
CA SER A 219 12.37 11.53 -6.78
C SER A 219 10.93 12.04 -6.67
N LEU A 220 9.95 11.12 -6.71
CA LEU A 220 8.54 11.47 -6.58
C LEU A 220 8.14 11.84 -5.14
N LYS A 221 7.13 12.70 -5.01
CA LYS A 221 6.32 12.88 -3.79
C LYS A 221 5.62 11.58 -3.42
N ASP A 222 5.06 11.52 -2.22
CA ASP A 222 4.24 10.37 -1.81
C ASP A 222 2.81 10.52 -2.35
N MET A 223 2.16 9.40 -2.67
CA MET A 223 0.77 9.39 -3.12
C MET A 223 -0.18 9.66 -1.95
N SER A 224 -1.22 10.44 -2.18
CA SER A 224 -2.42 10.47 -1.34
C SER A 224 -3.67 10.61 -2.20
N GLN A 225 -4.58 9.64 -2.08
CA GLN A 225 -5.86 9.62 -2.79
C GLN A 225 -7.03 9.78 -1.83
N ILE A 226 -6.80 10.30 -0.63
CA ILE A 226 -7.84 10.41 0.41
C ILE A 226 -9.07 11.19 -0.09
N ASP A 227 -8.85 12.24 -0.85
CA ASP A 227 -9.92 13.07 -1.43
C ASP A 227 -10.54 12.47 -2.69
N ASN A 228 -9.86 11.49 -3.32
CA ASN A 228 -10.27 10.86 -4.57
C ASN A 228 -10.85 9.45 -4.38
N LEU A 229 -11.05 8.98 -3.15
CA LEU A 229 -11.54 7.61 -2.88
C LEU A 229 -12.88 7.33 -3.55
N GLU A 230 -13.83 8.27 -3.49
CA GLU A 230 -15.13 8.10 -4.16
C GLU A 230 -14.96 7.94 -5.69
N THR A 231 -14.07 8.72 -6.29
CA THR A 231 -13.74 8.59 -7.73
C THR A 231 -13.18 7.21 -8.06
N LEU A 232 -12.25 6.71 -7.24
CA LEU A 232 -11.67 5.36 -7.41
C LEU A 232 -12.71 4.26 -7.24
N MET A 233 -13.57 4.37 -6.22
CA MET A 233 -14.69 3.44 -6.02
C MET A 233 -15.61 3.43 -7.23
N ARG A 234 -15.97 4.58 -7.78
CA ARG A 234 -16.83 4.69 -8.97
C ARG A 234 -16.15 4.21 -10.25
N SER A 235 -14.83 4.34 -10.34
CA SER A 235 -14.03 3.82 -11.47
C SER A 235 -13.93 2.28 -11.49
N GLY A 236 -14.42 1.59 -10.46
CA GLY A 236 -14.45 0.13 -10.42
C GLY A 236 -13.44 -0.53 -9.51
N ALA A 237 -12.49 0.20 -8.92
CA ALA A 237 -11.62 -0.35 -7.89
C ALA A 237 -12.43 -0.75 -6.64
N CYS A 238 -12.10 -1.91 -6.07
CA CYS A 238 -12.77 -2.46 -4.89
C CYS A 238 -11.82 -2.67 -3.70
N ALA A 239 -10.49 -2.72 -3.94
CA ALA A 239 -9.49 -2.84 -2.89
C ALA A 239 -8.53 -1.64 -2.92
N PHE A 240 -8.31 -1.01 -1.76
CA PHE A 240 -7.52 0.21 -1.59
C PHE A 240 -6.30 -0.05 -0.74
N LYS A 241 -5.14 -0.08 -1.39
CA LYS A 241 -3.86 -0.47 -0.77
C LYS A 241 -3.06 0.72 -0.29
N ILE A 242 -2.68 0.68 0.98
CA ILE A 242 -1.73 1.61 1.59
C ILE A 242 -0.31 1.03 1.44
N GLU A 243 0.64 1.77 0.83
CA GLU A 243 2.06 1.38 0.80
C GLU A 243 2.72 1.71 2.14
N GLY A 244 3.55 0.79 2.67
CA GLY A 244 4.23 1.09 3.91
C GLY A 244 4.74 -0.09 4.73
N ARG A 245 5.07 -1.26 4.17
CA ARG A 245 5.57 -2.43 4.93
C ARG A 245 6.83 -2.19 5.77
N LEU A 246 7.59 -1.11 5.50
CA LEU A 246 8.74 -0.72 6.31
C LEU A 246 8.42 0.40 7.31
N LYS A 247 7.17 0.83 7.39
CA LYS A 247 6.73 1.89 8.29
C LYS A 247 6.46 1.35 9.71
N ASP A 248 6.55 2.28 10.67
CA ASP A 248 6.25 1.99 12.07
C ASP A 248 4.74 1.91 12.36
N ILE A 249 4.42 1.50 13.57
CA ILE A 249 3.05 1.32 14.02
C ILE A 249 2.26 2.64 14.05
N ASN A 250 2.91 3.78 14.35
CA ASN A 250 2.24 5.08 14.40
C ASN A 250 1.76 5.52 13.01
N TYR A 251 2.59 5.28 11.98
CA TYR A 251 2.18 5.47 10.60
C TYR A 251 0.96 4.61 10.24
N VAL A 252 0.97 3.33 10.61
CA VAL A 252 -0.14 2.41 10.34
C VAL A 252 -1.42 2.89 11.01
N LYS A 253 -1.38 3.17 12.31
CA LYS A 253 -2.52 3.68 13.09
C LYS A 253 -3.13 4.93 12.44
N ASN A 254 -2.29 5.92 12.12
CA ASN A 254 -2.72 7.20 11.57
C ASN A 254 -3.33 7.05 10.17
N VAL A 255 -2.61 6.41 9.24
CA VAL A 255 -3.03 6.33 7.84
C VAL A 255 -4.26 5.43 7.69
N VAL A 256 -4.28 4.27 8.36
CA VAL A 256 -5.44 3.35 8.30
C VAL A 256 -6.69 4.03 8.86
N SER A 257 -6.59 4.74 10.00
CA SER A 257 -7.73 5.46 10.57
C SER A 257 -8.28 6.52 9.63
N ALA A 258 -7.42 7.32 8.98
CA ALA A 258 -7.85 8.33 8.03
C ALA A 258 -8.63 7.72 6.86
N TYR A 259 -8.09 6.67 6.25
CA TYR A 259 -8.73 6.01 5.11
C TYR A 259 -9.98 5.23 5.52
N SER A 260 -9.98 4.56 6.68
CA SER A 260 -11.15 3.84 7.19
C SER A 260 -12.32 4.77 7.45
N GLN A 261 -12.08 5.92 8.10
CA GLN A 261 -13.12 6.94 8.32
C GLN A 261 -13.68 7.45 6.99
N ARG A 262 -12.79 7.78 6.03
CA ARG A 262 -13.21 8.29 4.72
C ARG A 262 -14.03 7.27 3.92
N ILE A 263 -13.66 6.00 3.94
CA ILE A 263 -14.44 4.92 3.31
C ILE A 263 -15.82 4.81 3.97
N ASN A 264 -15.89 4.86 5.31
CA ASN A 264 -17.16 4.79 6.04
C ASN A 264 -18.08 5.96 5.72
N GLU A 265 -17.56 7.19 5.57
CA GLU A 265 -18.32 8.36 5.11
C GLU A 265 -18.94 8.13 3.73
N ILE A 266 -18.14 7.61 2.77
CA ILE A 266 -18.61 7.33 1.40
C ILE A 266 -19.69 6.24 1.42
N ILE A 267 -19.47 5.15 2.16
CA ILE A 267 -20.44 4.05 2.30
C ILE A 267 -21.72 4.56 2.97
N GLY A 268 -21.60 5.39 4.00
CA GLY A 268 -22.75 6.02 4.65
C GLY A 268 -23.59 6.89 3.70
N LYS A 269 -22.95 7.54 2.75
CA LYS A 269 -23.62 8.33 1.69
C LYS A 269 -24.27 7.43 0.63
N TYR A 270 -23.69 6.26 0.34
CA TYR A 270 -24.15 5.35 -0.71
C TYR A 270 -24.33 3.90 -0.21
N PRO A 271 -25.18 3.67 0.81
CA PRO A 271 -25.28 2.36 1.49
C PRO A 271 -25.91 1.25 0.63
N LYS A 272 -26.56 1.59 -0.48
CA LYS A 272 -27.10 0.63 -1.46
C LYS A 272 -26.08 0.22 -2.53
N GLU A 273 -25.01 1.01 -2.68
CA GLU A 273 -23.98 0.77 -3.70
C GLU A 273 -22.77 0.03 -3.13
N PHE A 274 -22.36 0.38 -1.90
CA PHE A 274 -21.11 -0.07 -1.30
C PHE A 274 -21.32 -0.63 0.12
N CYS A 275 -20.46 -1.60 0.49
CA CYS A 275 -20.33 -2.11 1.87
C CYS A 275 -18.88 -2.42 2.21
N ARG A 276 -18.57 -2.57 3.50
CA ARG A 276 -17.23 -3.00 3.95
C ARG A 276 -16.99 -4.48 3.69
N ALA A 277 -15.74 -4.85 3.46
CA ALA A 277 -15.33 -6.24 3.29
C ALA A 277 -15.25 -7.00 4.62
N SER A 278 -15.11 -6.30 5.75
CA SER A 278 -15.01 -6.89 7.08
C SER A 278 -16.01 -6.28 8.06
N LEU A 279 -16.18 -6.92 9.21
CA LEU A 279 -17.14 -6.55 10.24
C LEU A 279 -16.55 -5.58 11.29
N GLY A 280 -17.44 -4.94 12.00
CA GLY A 280 -17.14 -4.12 13.17
C GLY A 280 -17.05 -2.63 12.87
N ARG A 281 -17.25 -1.84 13.94
CA ARG A 281 -17.10 -0.39 13.96
C ARG A 281 -15.91 -0.04 14.85
N VAL A 282 -15.19 1.00 14.48
CA VAL A 282 -14.03 1.47 15.23
C VAL A 282 -14.39 2.74 15.98
N GLN A 283 -14.07 2.77 17.26
CA GLN A 283 -14.09 3.98 18.10
C GLN A 283 -12.66 4.48 18.24
N TYR A 284 -12.41 5.70 17.78
CA TYR A 284 -11.08 6.32 17.82
C TYR A 284 -10.98 7.28 19.00
N THR A 285 -9.80 7.35 19.65
CA THR A 285 -9.50 8.31 20.73
C THR A 285 -8.62 9.47 20.24
N PHE A 286 -8.30 9.52 18.94
CA PHE A 286 -7.49 10.56 18.32
C PHE A 286 -8.08 10.97 16.95
N THR A 287 -7.62 12.09 16.43
CA THR A 287 -7.97 12.54 15.07
C THR A 287 -6.80 12.29 14.14
N PRO A 288 -6.95 11.48 13.09
CA PRO A 288 -5.87 11.20 12.16
C PRO A 288 -5.48 12.44 11.34
N ASP A 289 -4.17 12.63 11.16
CA ASP A 289 -3.60 13.68 10.32
C ASP A 289 -2.44 13.12 9.49
N LEU A 290 -2.66 12.95 8.20
CA LEU A 290 -1.68 12.38 7.28
C LEU A 290 -0.39 13.19 7.16
N LYS A 291 -0.42 14.51 7.47
CA LYS A 291 0.76 15.38 7.38
C LYS A 291 1.76 15.15 8.53
N LYS A 292 1.29 14.60 9.67
CA LYS A 292 2.09 14.42 10.87
C LYS A 292 2.94 13.16 10.87
N THR A 293 2.70 12.23 9.96
CA THR A 293 3.54 11.04 9.76
C THR A 293 4.41 11.19 8.51
N PHE A 294 5.28 10.22 8.28
CA PHE A 294 6.25 10.28 7.18
C PHE A 294 5.61 10.61 5.83
N ASN A 295 6.01 11.74 5.22
CA ASN A 295 5.66 12.10 3.84
C ASN A 295 6.73 13.02 3.20
N ARG A 296 6.81 12.98 1.86
CA ARG A 296 7.68 13.85 1.02
C ARG A 296 6.90 14.97 0.34
N GLY A 297 5.77 15.38 0.93
CA GLY A 297 4.68 16.07 0.25
C GLY A 297 3.81 15.08 -0.51
N TYR A 298 2.56 15.46 -0.78
CA TYR A 298 1.58 14.59 -1.40
C TYR A 298 1.29 14.98 -2.85
N THR A 299 0.92 13.96 -3.64
CA THR A 299 0.43 14.09 -5.01
C THR A 299 -0.69 13.08 -5.24
N ASN A 300 -1.67 13.43 -6.10
CA ASN A 300 -2.62 12.48 -6.65
C ASN A 300 -2.07 11.71 -7.87
N TYR A 301 -0.80 11.92 -8.17
CA TYR A 301 -0.02 11.32 -9.25
C TYR A 301 -0.67 11.56 -10.61
N PHE A 302 -1.19 10.51 -11.26
CA PHE A 302 -1.85 10.64 -12.57
C PHE A 302 -3.36 10.40 -12.54
N LEU A 303 -3.96 10.21 -11.36
CA LEU A 303 -5.37 9.84 -11.26
C LEU A 303 -6.31 10.83 -11.95
N ASN A 304 -6.05 12.12 -11.79
CA ASN A 304 -6.79 13.22 -12.41
C ASN A 304 -6.04 13.81 -13.62
N GLY A 305 -5.23 13.00 -14.30
CA GLY A 305 -4.40 13.43 -15.42
C GLY A 305 -2.99 13.86 -15.03
N ARG A 306 -2.22 14.34 -16.03
CA ARG A 306 -0.82 14.73 -15.82
C ARG A 306 -0.69 16.06 -15.11
N GLN A 307 0.22 16.09 -14.13
CA GLN A 307 0.60 17.30 -13.40
C GLN A 307 2.13 17.43 -13.40
N PRO A 308 2.70 18.66 -13.47
CA PRO A 308 4.14 18.86 -13.44
C PRO A 308 4.72 18.65 -12.04
N ASP A 309 3.96 18.96 -10.98
CA ASP A 309 4.39 18.99 -9.58
C ASP A 309 4.19 17.64 -8.86
N ILE A 310 4.65 16.54 -9.47
CA ILE A 310 4.56 15.19 -8.88
C ILE A 310 5.87 14.73 -8.22
N PHE A 311 6.94 15.49 -8.31
CA PHE A 311 8.28 15.13 -7.87
C PHE A 311 8.82 16.10 -6.80
N SER A 312 9.86 15.68 -6.08
CA SER A 312 10.54 16.45 -5.03
C SER A 312 12.01 16.63 -5.40
N PRO A 313 12.36 17.67 -6.22
CA PRO A 313 13.70 17.82 -6.75
C PRO A 313 14.74 18.25 -5.71
N ASP A 314 14.33 18.86 -4.60
CA ASP A 314 15.22 19.46 -3.61
C ASP A 314 15.63 18.49 -2.50
N THR A 315 14.86 17.44 -2.27
CA THR A 315 15.17 16.43 -1.25
C THR A 315 14.45 15.10 -1.50
N PRO A 316 15.12 13.95 -1.30
CA PRO A 316 14.48 12.63 -1.32
C PRO A 316 13.90 12.23 0.05
N LYS A 317 14.16 13.05 1.09
CA LYS A 317 13.77 12.79 2.48
C LYS A 317 12.39 13.36 2.79
N ALA A 318 11.78 12.87 3.86
CA ALA A 318 10.52 13.41 4.36
C ALA A 318 10.70 14.85 4.85
N LEU A 319 9.83 15.74 4.37
CA LEU A 319 9.67 17.10 4.89
C LEU A 319 8.69 17.12 6.07
N GLY A 320 7.60 16.36 5.99
CA GLY A 320 6.53 16.39 6.98
C GLY A 320 5.60 17.60 6.82
N GLU A 321 5.05 18.05 7.93
CA GLU A 321 4.08 19.13 8.02
C GLU A 321 4.76 20.51 7.92
N TYR A 322 4.23 21.41 7.09
CA TYR A 322 4.64 22.82 7.11
C TYR A 322 4.13 23.50 8.38
N VAL A 323 5.02 24.06 9.21
CA VAL A 323 4.71 24.64 10.52
C VAL A 323 4.89 26.15 10.60
N GLY A 324 5.32 26.79 9.52
CA GLY A 324 5.48 28.25 9.47
C GLY A 324 6.83 28.70 8.91
N ARG A 325 7.16 29.96 9.14
CA ARG A 325 8.42 30.57 8.72
C ARG A 325 9.20 31.12 9.90
N VAL A 326 10.52 31.05 9.82
CA VAL A 326 11.40 31.70 10.79
C VAL A 326 11.16 33.22 10.77
N LYS A 327 10.80 33.82 11.93
CA LYS A 327 10.53 35.25 12.05
C LYS A 327 11.76 36.02 12.56
N GLU A 328 12.34 35.57 13.67
CA GLU A 328 13.43 36.25 14.38
C GLU A 328 14.40 35.20 14.92
N ILE A 329 15.69 35.47 14.82
CA ILE A 329 16.74 34.58 15.34
C ILE A 329 17.51 35.32 16.44
N ARG A 330 17.76 34.66 17.58
CA ARG A 330 18.63 35.06 18.68
C ARG A 330 19.80 34.09 18.80
N ARG A 331 20.68 34.34 19.74
CA ARG A 331 21.88 33.51 19.95
C ARG A 331 21.58 32.04 20.18
N ASP A 332 20.53 31.73 20.94
CA ASP A 332 20.16 30.39 21.44
C ASP A 332 18.76 29.94 21.02
N SER A 333 18.02 30.78 20.30
CA SER A 333 16.61 30.55 19.99
C SER A 333 16.14 31.27 18.75
N PHE A 334 14.99 30.93 18.25
CA PHE A 334 14.31 31.65 17.18
C PHE A 334 12.79 31.60 17.35
N ASN A 335 12.09 32.55 16.74
CA ASN A 335 10.63 32.57 16.68
C ASN A 335 10.13 32.06 15.34
N VAL A 336 8.99 31.37 15.36
CA VAL A 336 8.27 30.91 14.19
C VAL A 336 7.00 31.73 13.99
N ALA A 337 6.79 32.24 12.79
CA ALA A 337 5.54 32.84 12.35
C ALA A 337 4.66 31.72 11.76
N GLY A 338 3.61 31.34 12.48
CA GLY A 338 2.67 30.28 12.10
C GLY A 338 1.67 30.01 13.23
N THR A 339 0.72 29.16 12.96
CA THR A 339 -0.35 28.74 13.91
C THR A 339 -0.07 27.38 14.54
N ALA A 340 1.01 26.69 14.14
CA ALA A 340 1.36 25.40 14.69
C ALA A 340 1.78 25.51 16.16
N THR A 341 1.39 24.54 16.98
CA THR A 341 1.88 24.36 18.34
C THR A 341 3.12 23.48 18.33
N PHE A 342 4.06 23.72 19.24
CA PHE A 342 5.32 23.00 19.31
C PHE A 342 5.49 22.33 20.68
N ALA A 343 6.10 21.16 20.65
CA ALA A 343 6.46 20.42 21.86
C ALA A 343 7.99 20.25 22.00
N ASN A 344 8.43 20.03 23.23
CA ASN A 344 9.80 19.60 23.48
C ASN A 344 10.03 18.24 22.80
N GLY A 345 11.13 18.12 22.07
CA GLY A 345 11.46 16.90 21.34
C GLY A 345 11.02 16.89 19.87
N ASP A 346 10.21 17.86 19.41
CA ASP A 346 9.83 17.95 17.99
C ASP A 346 11.05 17.94 17.06
N GLY A 347 10.97 17.15 16.00
CA GLY A 347 11.93 17.13 14.90
C GLY A 347 11.51 18.13 13.82
N LEU A 348 12.33 19.16 13.61
CA LEU A 348 12.11 20.16 12.57
C LEU A 348 13.16 20.09 11.49
N CYS A 349 12.82 20.55 10.28
CA CYS A 349 13.75 20.66 9.17
C CYS A 349 13.44 21.86 8.28
N PHE A 350 14.44 22.26 7.49
CA PHE A 350 14.35 23.34 6.50
C PHE A 350 15.29 23.05 5.33
N LEU A 351 15.02 23.68 4.19
CA LEU A 351 15.87 23.60 3.01
C LEU A 351 16.85 24.78 3.04
N ALA A 352 18.15 24.49 3.22
CA ALA A 352 19.22 25.48 3.18
C ALA A 352 19.86 25.49 1.78
N SER A 353 20.25 26.68 1.30
CA SER A 353 21.15 26.78 0.15
C SER A 353 22.49 26.16 0.53
N GLY A 354 22.88 25.05 -0.12
CA GLY A 354 24.16 24.41 0.13
C GLY A 354 25.29 25.32 -0.31
N GLN A 355 26.24 25.60 0.58
CA GLN A 355 27.58 25.95 0.14
C GLN A 355 28.22 24.68 -0.40
N VAL A 356 28.84 24.75 -1.56
CA VAL A 356 29.68 23.67 -2.08
C VAL A 356 30.62 23.24 -0.95
N GLY A 357 30.53 21.97 -0.53
CA GLY A 357 31.29 21.48 0.60
C GLY A 357 32.78 21.74 0.40
N GLU A 358 33.44 22.25 1.43
CA GLU A 358 34.88 22.15 1.58
C GLU A 358 35.22 20.65 1.55
N ASN A 359 35.78 20.18 0.46
CA ASN A 359 36.49 18.93 0.45
C ASN A 359 37.62 19.01 1.47
N SER A 360 37.90 17.91 2.17
CA SER A 360 38.95 17.76 3.17
C SER A 360 40.39 18.12 2.70
N SER A 361 40.51 18.77 1.56
CA SER A 361 41.76 19.24 0.95
C SER A 361 41.85 20.77 0.73
N GLY A 362 40.91 21.59 1.24
CA GLY A 362 41.07 23.05 1.35
C GLY A 362 41.26 23.86 0.05
N GLN A 363 40.83 23.33 -1.10
CA GLN A 363 40.89 24.09 -2.36
C GLN A 363 39.50 24.57 -2.81
N VAL A 364 39.31 25.88 -2.78
CA VAL A 364 38.10 26.57 -3.28
C VAL A 364 38.26 26.76 -4.79
N GLU A 365 37.51 25.99 -5.60
CA GLU A 365 37.35 26.33 -7.02
C GLU A 365 36.35 27.50 -7.16
N SER A 366 36.87 28.70 -7.35
CA SER A 366 36.11 29.88 -7.69
C SER A 366 35.79 29.92 -9.19
N GLY A 367 34.78 29.11 -9.61
CA GLY A 367 34.19 29.19 -10.95
C GLY A 367 33.05 30.22 -10.98
N ARG A 368 33.22 31.33 -11.68
CA ARG A 368 32.20 32.36 -11.97
C ARG A 368 31.16 31.82 -12.96
N ASN A 369 30.25 30.93 -12.52
CA ASN A 369 28.95 30.64 -13.14
C ASN A 369 28.21 29.69 -12.18
N ALA A 370 27.73 30.22 -11.06
CA ALA A 370 26.91 29.46 -10.11
C ALA A 370 25.52 29.26 -10.71
N ILE A 371 25.35 28.16 -11.45
CA ILE A 371 24.07 27.62 -11.83
C ILE A 371 23.47 26.99 -10.56
N ASN A 372 22.44 27.63 -10.01
CA ASN A 372 21.63 27.26 -8.84
C ASN A 372 22.33 26.45 -7.72
N PRO A 373 22.50 27.01 -6.51
CA PRO A 373 23.13 26.30 -5.41
C PRO A 373 22.34 25.07 -5.06
N SER A 374 23.00 23.94 -4.82
CA SER A 374 22.39 22.71 -4.34
C SER A 374 21.62 22.98 -3.04
N THR A 375 20.38 22.55 -2.98
CA THR A 375 19.54 22.69 -1.78
C THR A 375 19.76 21.48 -0.89
N VAL A 376 20.04 21.69 0.40
CA VAL A 376 20.29 20.62 1.38
C VAL A 376 19.25 20.67 2.49
N LEU A 377 18.59 19.53 2.76
CA LEU A 377 17.69 19.40 3.89
C LEU A 377 18.49 19.32 5.19
N GLN A 378 18.30 20.29 6.08
CA GLN A 378 18.87 20.29 7.43
C GLN A 378 17.78 20.03 8.46
N GLY A 379 18.01 19.02 9.33
CA GLY A 379 17.13 18.66 10.44
C GLY A 379 17.75 19.00 11.78
N PHE A 380 16.90 19.33 12.76
CA PHE A 380 17.30 19.56 14.14
C PHE A 380 16.16 19.20 15.10
N ARG A 381 16.48 19.02 16.39
CA ARG A 381 15.47 18.79 17.45
C ARG A 381 15.27 20.03 18.30
N VAL A 382 14.02 20.26 18.66
CA VAL A 382 13.60 21.29 19.64
C VAL A 382 13.86 20.75 21.04
N ASN A 383 14.79 21.37 21.78
CA ASN A 383 15.04 21.02 23.18
C ASN A 383 13.92 21.57 24.08
N ARG A 384 13.55 22.84 23.86
CA ARG A 384 12.47 23.51 24.60
C ARG A 384 11.66 24.40 23.67
N ALA A 385 10.33 24.32 23.81
CA ALA A 385 9.38 25.21 23.15
C ALA A 385 8.65 26.06 24.18
N VAL A 386 8.53 27.37 23.92
CA VAL A 386 7.74 28.30 24.74
C VAL A 386 6.88 29.11 23.76
N GLY A 387 5.66 28.64 23.58
CA GLY A 387 4.83 29.12 22.45
C GLY A 387 5.55 28.93 21.13
N ASN A 388 5.65 30.00 20.35
CA ASN A 388 6.33 29.98 19.04
C ASN A 388 7.85 30.25 19.14
N ARG A 389 8.42 30.40 20.34
CA ARG A 389 9.86 30.52 20.54
C ARG A 389 10.47 29.16 20.81
N LEU A 390 11.38 28.76 19.93
CA LEU A 390 12.01 27.44 19.93
C LEU A 390 13.49 27.56 20.31
N TYR A 391 13.92 26.68 21.20
CA TYR A 391 15.28 26.53 21.68
C TYR A 391 15.81 25.17 21.21
N PRO A 392 16.55 25.11 20.10
CA PRO A 392 17.16 23.85 19.67
C PRO A 392 18.33 23.48 20.58
N PHE A 393 18.71 22.20 20.60
CA PHE A 393 19.89 21.75 21.34
C PHE A 393 21.16 22.46 20.87
N LYS A 394 21.26 22.70 19.55
CA LYS A 394 22.30 23.50 18.90
C LYS A 394 21.64 24.29 17.77
N MET A 395 21.93 25.60 17.70
CA MET A 395 21.40 26.42 16.64
C MET A 395 21.79 25.87 15.27
N PRO A 396 20.81 25.60 14.37
CA PRO A 396 21.08 25.04 13.06
C PRO A 396 21.87 26.02 12.21
N LYS A 397 22.92 25.51 11.57
CA LYS A 397 23.72 26.33 10.63
C LYS A 397 22.87 26.68 9.40
N GLY A 398 22.99 27.92 8.91
CA GLY A 398 22.28 28.35 7.69
C GLY A 398 20.80 28.68 7.87
N LEU A 399 20.22 28.59 9.08
CA LEU A 399 18.87 29.07 9.35
C LEU A 399 18.82 30.60 9.23
N LYS A 400 17.85 31.14 8.45
CA LYS A 400 17.67 32.57 8.22
C LYS A 400 16.20 32.98 8.39
N PRO A 401 15.90 34.24 8.79
CA PRO A 401 14.55 34.77 8.75
C PRO A 401 13.89 34.59 7.38
N GLY A 402 12.59 34.30 7.37
CA GLY A 402 11.80 34.04 6.16
C GLY A 402 11.81 32.57 5.68
N MET A 403 12.75 31.75 6.11
CA MET A 403 12.81 30.34 5.71
C MET A 403 11.60 29.56 6.19
N ALA A 404 11.07 28.70 5.32
CA ALA A 404 10.02 27.76 5.64
C ALA A 404 10.54 26.64 6.55
N LEU A 405 9.78 26.31 7.59
CA LEU A 405 10.04 25.21 8.51
C LEU A 405 9.00 24.11 8.34
N TYR A 406 9.49 22.90 8.44
CA TYR A 406 8.67 21.70 8.38
C TYR A 406 8.92 20.85 9.61
N ARG A 407 7.89 20.14 10.08
CA ARG A 407 7.96 19.19 11.18
C ARG A 407 7.87 17.77 10.64
N ASN A 408 8.96 17.03 10.71
CA ASN A 408 9.05 15.65 10.27
C ASN A 408 8.89 14.62 11.42
N GLN A 409 8.83 15.11 12.68
CA GLN A 409 8.48 14.31 13.86
C GLN A 409 7.69 15.20 14.84
N ASP A 410 6.42 14.89 15.05
CA ASP A 410 5.54 15.53 16.03
C ASP A 410 5.52 14.70 17.31
N GLN A 411 6.24 15.17 18.34
CA GLN A 411 6.40 14.43 19.59
C GLN A 411 5.08 14.27 20.36
N SER A 412 4.21 15.26 20.29
CA SER A 412 2.88 15.20 20.93
C SER A 412 1.99 14.16 20.27
N PHE A 413 1.99 14.13 18.93
CA PHE A 413 1.24 13.17 18.15
C PHE A 413 1.77 11.74 18.29
N ASP A 414 3.10 11.58 18.29
CA ASP A 414 3.73 10.28 18.57
C ASP A 414 3.35 9.74 19.96
N LYS A 415 3.29 10.61 20.97
CA LYS A 415 2.86 10.25 22.32
C LYS A 415 1.38 9.85 22.35
N GLU A 416 0.51 10.56 21.65
CA GLU A 416 -0.91 10.24 21.52
C GLU A 416 -1.08 8.85 20.88
N LEU A 417 -0.33 8.56 19.80
CA LEU A 417 -0.38 7.28 19.10
C LEU A 417 0.28 6.12 19.86
N SER A 418 1.09 6.36 20.88
CA SER A 418 1.77 5.30 21.64
C SER A 418 0.81 4.43 22.47
N GLY A 419 -0.38 4.96 22.82
CA GLY A 419 -1.42 4.27 23.59
C GLY A 419 -2.38 3.44 22.74
N THR A 420 -3.46 2.98 23.38
CA THR A 420 -4.63 2.39 22.71
C THR A 420 -5.44 3.51 22.08
N THR A 421 -5.40 3.63 20.75
CA THR A 421 -6.00 4.74 20.00
C THR A 421 -7.23 4.35 19.21
N ALA A 422 -7.54 3.06 19.17
CA ALA A 422 -8.75 2.53 18.52
C ALA A 422 -9.24 1.28 19.23
N VAL A 423 -10.55 1.10 19.27
CA VAL A 423 -11.23 -0.11 19.72
C VAL A 423 -12.24 -0.51 18.64
N ARG A 424 -12.09 -1.72 18.10
CA ARG A 424 -12.99 -2.27 17.09
C ARG A 424 -13.95 -3.27 17.72
N LYS A 425 -15.25 -3.09 17.54
CA LYS A 425 -16.31 -3.99 18.01
C LYS A 425 -17.32 -4.27 16.92
N ILE A 426 -17.87 -5.49 16.92
CA ILE A 426 -18.95 -5.91 16.03
C ILE A 426 -20.27 -5.68 16.75
N PRO A 427 -21.10 -4.71 16.31
CA PRO A 427 -22.40 -4.46 16.93
C PRO A 427 -23.35 -5.60 16.61
N ILE A 428 -23.99 -6.16 17.65
CA ILE A 428 -25.02 -7.18 17.54
C ILE A 428 -26.31 -6.73 18.22
N ARG A 429 -27.42 -7.23 17.72
CA ARG A 429 -28.72 -7.16 18.39
C ARG A 429 -29.10 -8.53 18.88
N MET A 430 -29.73 -8.60 20.05
CA MET A 430 -30.21 -9.82 20.65
C MET A 430 -31.73 -9.70 20.89
N ARG A 431 -32.48 -10.75 20.57
CA ARG A 431 -33.89 -10.88 20.94
C ARG A 431 -34.04 -12.13 21.81
N PHE A 432 -34.41 -11.93 23.09
CA PHE A 432 -34.59 -12.97 24.07
C PHE A 432 -36.04 -13.42 24.08
N GLY A 433 -36.30 -14.75 24.06
CA GLY A 433 -37.63 -15.30 23.98
C GLY A 433 -37.72 -16.70 24.59
N LEU A 434 -38.94 -17.28 24.54
CA LEU A 434 -39.24 -18.63 25.01
C LEU A 434 -39.09 -19.67 23.89
N THR A 435 -38.77 -20.90 24.27
CA THR A 435 -39.00 -22.13 23.50
C THR A 435 -40.02 -22.99 24.25
N ASN A 436 -40.42 -24.12 23.70
CA ASN A 436 -41.38 -25.03 24.38
C ASN A 436 -40.86 -25.54 25.72
N ASP A 437 -39.53 -25.68 25.86
CA ASP A 437 -38.84 -26.32 26.98
C ASP A 437 -37.71 -25.45 27.60
N GLY A 438 -37.68 -24.16 27.25
CA GLY A 438 -36.64 -23.28 27.77
C GLY A 438 -36.62 -21.87 27.17
N PHE A 439 -35.43 -21.35 26.94
CA PHE A 439 -35.20 -19.99 26.48
C PHE A 439 -34.33 -19.93 25.23
N LYS A 440 -34.51 -18.90 24.40
CA LYS A 440 -33.74 -18.63 23.18
C LYS A 440 -33.20 -17.21 23.14
N VAL A 441 -32.12 -17.05 22.40
CA VAL A 441 -31.64 -15.72 21.93
C VAL A 441 -31.53 -15.81 20.41
N ASP A 442 -32.27 -14.96 19.74
CA ASP A 442 -32.08 -14.70 18.31
C ASP A 442 -31.07 -13.53 18.16
N THR A 443 -29.98 -13.73 17.42
CA THR A 443 -28.93 -12.73 17.21
C THR A 443 -28.88 -12.28 15.77
N ASN A 444 -28.56 -11.00 15.55
CA ASN A 444 -28.39 -10.42 14.22
C ASN A 444 -27.13 -9.56 14.18
N ILE A 445 -26.22 -9.88 13.24
CA ILE A 445 -25.16 -8.97 12.75
C ILE A 445 -25.67 -8.37 11.45
N THR A 446 -25.62 -7.05 11.30
CA THR A 446 -26.31 -6.27 10.23
C THR A 446 -26.10 -6.80 8.79
N SER A 447 -25.04 -7.56 8.53
CA SER A 447 -24.70 -8.11 7.20
C SER A 447 -24.83 -9.63 7.09
N LEU A 448 -25.25 -10.32 8.15
CA LEU A 448 -25.32 -11.77 8.21
C LEU A 448 -26.72 -12.27 8.53
N ASP A 449 -26.96 -13.54 8.23
CA ASP A 449 -28.22 -14.20 8.58
C ASP A 449 -28.43 -14.25 10.09
N GLN A 450 -29.69 -14.08 10.50
CA GLN A 450 -30.11 -14.23 11.89
C GLN A 450 -29.79 -15.63 12.39
N ARG A 451 -29.27 -15.74 13.62
CA ARG A 451 -28.97 -17.02 14.28
C ARG A 451 -29.76 -17.14 15.56
N ARG A 452 -30.18 -18.39 15.84
CA ARG A 452 -30.92 -18.76 17.06
C ARG A 452 -30.06 -19.66 17.91
N THR A 453 -29.90 -19.30 19.18
CA THR A 453 -29.29 -20.10 20.22
C THR A 453 -30.34 -20.39 21.29
N ALA A 454 -30.46 -21.63 21.75
CA ALA A 454 -31.43 -22.03 22.76
C ALA A 454 -30.78 -22.80 23.90
N ILE A 455 -31.45 -22.79 25.05
CA ILE A 455 -31.08 -23.58 26.23
C ILE A 455 -32.36 -24.14 26.89
N THR A 456 -32.35 -25.42 27.23
CA THR A 456 -33.44 -26.06 27.97
C THR A 456 -33.36 -25.69 29.45
N PHE A 457 -34.44 -25.11 29.96
CA PHE A 457 -34.58 -24.77 31.39
C PHE A 457 -36.07 -24.61 31.71
N ALA A 458 -36.55 -25.29 32.74
CA ALA A 458 -37.96 -25.30 33.11
C ALA A 458 -38.52 -23.90 33.39
N HIS A 459 -39.67 -23.58 32.82
CA HIS A 459 -40.36 -22.33 33.01
C HIS A 459 -40.96 -22.25 34.42
N GLN A 460 -40.54 -21.29 35.20
CA GLN A 460 -41.07 -20.96 36.53
C GLN A 460 -41.33 -19.47 36.60
N LEU A 461 -42.48 -19.07 37.15
CA LEU A 461 -42.78 -17.64 37.33
C LEU A 461 -41.82 -17.00 38.35
N ALA A 462 -41.34 -15.85 38.04
CA ALA A 462 -40.48 -15.07 38.92
C ALA A 462 -41.31 -14.26 39.93
N GLN A 463 -40.79 -14.08 41.13
CA GLN A 463 -41.42 -13.21 42.14
C GLN A 463 -41.32 -11.70 41.78
N LYS A 464 -40.37 -11.33 40.91
CA LYS A 464 -40.12 -9.99 40.42
C LYS A 464 -39.76 -10.04 38.93
N PRO A 465 -40.09 -9.04 38.14
CA PRO A 465 -39.69 -8.96 36.74
C PRO A 465 -38.19 -9.11 36.57
N GLN A 466 -37.77 -9.89 35.57
CA GLN A 466 -36.36 -10.25 35.33
C GLN A 466 -35.71 -9.40 34.25
N HIS A 467 -36.41 -8.42 33.69
CA HIS A 467 -35.95 -7.58 32.58
C HIS A 467 -34.49 -7.09 32.75
N ASP A 468 -34.21 -6.38 33.86
CA ASP A 468 -32.88 -5.78 34.08
C ASP A 468 -31.78 -6.83 34.27
N ASN A 469 -32.13 -8.00 34.86
CA ASN A 469 -31.20 -9.09 35.03
C ASN A 469 -30.85 -9.72 33.67
N ILE A 470 -31.84 -9.96 32.81
CA ILE A 470 -31.68 -10.53 31.47
C ILE A 470 -30.80 -9.58 30.63
N VAL A 471 -31.17 -8.32 30.51
CA VAL A 471 -30.40 -7.31 29.77
C VAL A 471 -28.96 -7.23 30.28
N ARG A 472 -28.76 -7.09 31.59
CA ARG A 472 -27.44 -6.98 32.20
C ARG A 472 -26.56 -8.23 31.93
N GLN A 473 -27.13 -9.44 31.97
CA GLN A 473 -26.35 -10.67 31.80
C GLN A 473 -26.02 -10.96 30.33
N LEU A 474 -26.95 -10.71 29.42
CA LEU A 474 -26.74 -10.93 27.98
C LEU A 474 -25.80 -9.87 27.36
N SER A 475 -25.85 -8.63 27.82
CA SER A 475 -25.00 -7.55 27.31
C SER A 475 -23.54 -7.57 27.82
N LYS A 476 -23.17 -8.49 28.74
CA LYS A 476 -21.79 -8.63 29.23
C LYS A 476 -20.85 -9.29 28.22
N LEU A 477 -20.50 -8.56 27.16
CA LEU A 477 -19.64 -9.03 26.06
C LEU A 477 -18.22 -8.43 26.08
N GLY A 478 -17.82 -7.74 27.16
CA GLY A 478 -16.59 -6.94 27.20
C GLY A 478 -15.31 -7.66 26.79
N ASN A 479 -15.20 -8.96 27.06
CA ASN A 479 -14.02 -9.77 26.70
C ASN A 479 -14.08 -10.39 25.29
N THR A 480 -15.08 -10.00 24.48
CA THR A 480 -15.28 -10.50 23.12
C THR A 480 -15.11 -9.37 22.10
N VAL A 481 -15.09 -9.70 20.81
CA VAL A 481 -15.12 -8.72 19.72
C VAL A 481 -16.50 -8.10 19.51
N TYR A 482 -17.53 -8.60 20.19
CA TYR A 482 -18.90 -8.15 20.04
C TYR A 482 -19.26 -7.04 21.02
N GLU A 483 -20.19 -6.19 20.60
CA GLU A 483 -20.84 -5.18 21.43
C GLU A 483 -22.35 -5.30 21.24
N CYS A 484 -23.06 -5.47 22.35
CA CYS A 484 -24.54 -5.54 22.31
C CYS A 484 -25.10 -4.15 22.19
N SER A 485 -25.71 -3.83 21.04
CA SER A 485 -26.37 -2.54 20.79
C SER A 485 -27.78 -2.47 21.37
N GLU A 486 -28.45 -3.64 21.48
CA GLU A 486 -29.82 -3.75 21.93
C GLU A 486 -30.13 -5.19 22.38
N VAL A 487 -30.86 -5.31 23.51
CA VAL A 487 -31.49 -6.57 23.95
C VAL A 487 -32.99 -6.34 23.97
N GLU A 488 -33.70 -6.91 23.00
CA GLU A 488 -35.16 -6.96 22.98
C GLU A 488 -35.64 -8.20 23.74
N ILE A 489 -36.65 -8.07 24.59
CA ILE A 489 -37.27 -9.19 25.30
C ILE A 489 -38.68 -9.35 24.76
N GLU A 490 -39.04 -10.56 24.33
CA GLU A 490 -40.41 -10.90 23.87
C GLU A 490 -41.42 -10.67 25.02
N ASP A 491 -42.65 -10.25 24.69
CA ASP A 491 -43.68 -9.89 25.67
C ASP A 491 -43.92 -11.04 26.67
N GLY A 492 -43.92 -10.69 27.96
CA GLY A 492 -44.20 -11.59 29.06
C GLY A 492 -43.07 -12.57 29.44
N VAL A 493 -41.96 -12.58 28.69
CA VAL A 493 -40.80 -13.48 28.95
C VAL A 493 -40.06 -13.09 30.23
N ASP A 494 -40.02 -11.85 30.56
CA ASP A 494 -39.40 -11.31 31.78
C ASP A 494 -40.16 -11.64 33.07
N SER A 495 -41.37 -12.22 32.97
CA SER A 495 -42.11 -12.76 34.11
C SER A 495 -41.62 -14.15 34.56
N TYR A 496 -40.74 -14.79 33.79
CA TYR A 496 -40.17 -16.10 34.15
C TYR A 496 -38.82 -15.94 34.87
N PHE A 497 -38.61 -16.80 35.87
CA PHE A 497 -37.34 -16.88 36.59
C PHE A 497 -36.30 -17.59 35.75
N ILE A 498 -35.15 -16.94 35.57
CA ILE A 498 -33.98 -17.53 34.95
C ILE A 498 -32.72 -17.20 35.76
N PRO A 499 -31.96 -18.20 36.22
CA PRO A 499 -30.72 -17.98 36.94
C PRO A 499 -29.68 -17.24 36.10
N SER A 500 -28.91 -16.38 36.73
CA SER A 500 -27.80 -15.66 36.05
C SER A 500 -26.76 -16.62 35.44
N SER A 501 -26.59 -17.82 35.98
CA SER A 501 -25.72 -18.88 35.43
C SER A 501 -26.21 -19.37 34.08
N ILE A 502 -27.52 -19.60 33.94
CA ILE A 502 -28.16 -20.02 32.68
C ILE A 502 -28.07 -18.91 31.62
N LEU A 503 -28.32 -17.65 32.00
CA LEU A 503 -28.13 -16.52 31.09
C LEU A 503 -26.65 -16.38 30.65
N ALA A 504 -25.71 -16.62 31.55
CA ALA A 504 -24.28 -16.61 31.23
C ALA A 504 -23.86 -17.76 30.29
N GLU A 505 -24.47 -18.96 30.47
CA GLU A 505 -24.25 -20.08 29.55
C GLU A 505 -24.85 -19.81 28.17
N LEU A 506 -26.07 -19.28 28.13
CA LEU A 506 -26.73 -18.90 26.88
C LEU A 506 -25.91 -17.85 26.13
N ARG A 507 -25.43 -16.82 26.81
CA ARG A 507 -24.53 -15.81 26.23
C ARG A 507 -23.26 -16.45 25.64
N ARG A 508 -22.61 -17.40 26.35
CA ARG A 508 -21.41 -18.10 25.88
C ARG A 508 -21.70 -18.86 24.57
N LYS A 509 -22.79 -19.61 24.53
CA LYS A 509 -23.26 -20.32 23.31
C LYS A 509 -23.55 -19.36 22.16
N VAL A 510 -24.11 -18.18 22.45
CA VAL A 510 -24.33 -17.12 21.46
C VAL A 510 -22.98 -16.68 20.86
N VAL A 511 -21.97 -16.39 21.69
CA VAL A 511 -20.65 -15.97 21.22
C VAL A 511 -20.00 -17.04 20.37
N GLU A 512 -19.99 -18.29 20.82
CA GLU A 512 -19.46 -19.43 20.06
C GLU A 512 -20.12 -19.58 18.68
N GLN A 513 -21.44 -19.40 18.61
CA GLN A 513 -22.19 -19.46 17.35
C GLN A 513 -21.85 -18.28 16.42
N LEU A 514 -21.69 -17.07 16.97
CA LEU A 514 -21.29 -15.89 16.21
C LEU A 514 -19.86 -16.03 15.67
N ASP A 515 -18.92 -16.51 16.49
CA ASP A 515 -17.54 -16.78 16.06
C ASP A 515 -17.50 -17.78 14.90
N ALA A 516 -18.25 -18.88 14.99
CA ALA A 516 -18.38 -19.85 13.92
C ALA A 516 -18.99 -19.24 12.64
N GLN A 517 -19.98 -18.35 12.78
CA GLN A 517 -20.62 -17.67 11.65
C GLN A 517 -19.65 -16.70 10.95
N VAL A 518 -18.88 -15.91 11.70
CA VAL A 518 -17.87 -14.99 11.16
C VAL A 518 -16.77 -15.76 10.43
N LEU A 519 -16.31 -16.88 10.99
CA LEU A 519 -15.34 -17.77 10.32
C LEU A 519 -15.87 -18.37 9.01
N GLN A 520 -17.18 -18.65 8.92
CA GLN A 520 -17.79 -19.16 7.69
C GLN A 520 -17.89 -18.12 6.58
N MET A 521 -17.99 -16.82 6.89
CA MET A 521 -18.03 -15.73 5.88
C MET A 521 -16.84 -15.76 4.92
N LYS A 522 -15.69 -16.20 5.36
CA LYS A 522 -14.43 -16.16 4.64
C LYS A 522 -14.26 -17.20 3.53
N ARG A 523 -15.03 -18.26 3.53
CA ARG A 523 -14.81 -19.41 2.65
C ARG A 523 -15.41 -19.29 1.26
N VAL A 524 -15.98 -18.14 0.93
CA VAL A 524 -16.50 -17.87 -0.42
C VAL A 524 -15.58 -16.93 -1.14
N VAL A 525 -14.44 -17.42 -1.62
CA VAL A 525 -13.73 -16.79 -2.74
C VAL A 525 -14.63 -16.96 -3.95
N THR A 526 -15.41 -15.92 -4.24
CA THR A 526 -16.23 -15.86 -5.43
C THR A 526 -15.32 -15.83 -6.66
N HIS A 527 -15.45 -16.87 -7.46
CA HIS A 527 -15.07 -16.97 -8.88
C HIS A 527 -13.64 -17.42 -9.23
N ARG A 528 -13.26 -18.62 -8.84
CA ARG A 528 -12.70 -19.46 -9.89
C ARG A 528 -13.88 -19.92 -10.76
N GLN A 529 -14.17 -19.25 -11.87
CA GLN A 529 -15.00 -19.82 -12.90
C GLN A 529 -14.26 -21.06 -13.40
N THR A 530 -14.51 -22.20 -12.76
CA THR A 530 -14.32 -23.50 -13.38
C THR A 530 -15.35 -23.56 -14.49
N ASN A 531 -14.97 -23.16 -15.68
CA ASN A 531 -15.62 -23.57 -16.91
C ASN A 531 -15.33 -25.07 -17.13
N ASP A 532 -15.67 -25.87 -16.13
CA ASP A 532 -15.70 -27.33 -16.19
C ASP A 532 -17.13 -27.78 -16.43
N LYS A 533 -17.69 -27.33 -17.55
CA LYS A 533 -18.68 -28.10 -18.28
C LYS A 533 -18.04 -28.48 -19.60
N GLY A 534 -17.63 -29.75 -19.67
CA GLY A 534 -17.03 -30.39 -20.82
C GLY A 534 -17.70 -30.04 -22.15
N GLN A 535 -17.34 -28.94 -22.73
CA GLN A 535 -17.56 -28.59 -24.12
C GLN A 535 -16.25 -28.08 -24.69
N GLY A 536 -15.76 -28.87 -25.62
CA GLY A 536 -14.74 -28.69 -26.61
C GLY A 536 -13.81 -27.51 -26.42
N ILE A 537 -12.53 -27.81 -26.38
CA ILE A 537 -11.40 -26.90 -26.62
C ILE A 537 -11.88 -25.75 -27.51
N ARG A 538 -12.29 -24.62 -26.89
CA ARG A 538 -12.45 -23.38 -27.64
C ARG A 538 -11.12 -23.13 -28.32
N LYS A 539 -11.12 -23.06 -29.65
CA LYS A 539 -9.97 -22.70 -30.46
C LYS A 539 -9.16 -21.65 -29.71
N ARG A 540 -7.89 -21.99 -29.43
CA ARG A 540 -6.90 -21.06 -28.88
C ARG A 540 -7.04 -19.75 -29.65
N GLN A 541 -7.69 -18.74 -29.04
CA GLN A 541 -7.34 -17.39 -29.39
C GLN A 541 -5.88 -17.26 -28.93
N GLN A 542 -4.98 -17.17 -29.87
CA GLN A 542 -3.62 -16.74 -29.63
C GLN A 542 -3.73 -15.35 -29.03
N PHE A 543 -3.80 -15.27 -27.70
CA PHE A 543 -3.60 -14.03 -27.01
C PHE A 543 -2.12 -13.71 -27.17
N SER A 544 -1.82 -12.81 -28.09
CA SER A 544 -0.50 -12.21 -28.13
C SER A 544 -0.25 -11.61 -26.74
N LEU A 545 0.88 -11.94 -26.16
CA LEU A 545 1.38 -11.32 -24.94
C LEU A 545 1.15 -9.80 -25.03
N VAL A 546 0.52 -9.24 -24.02
CA VAL A 546 0.01 -7.88 -24.04
C VAL A 546 1.14 -6.87 -24.20
N ASN A 547 1.05 -6.04 -25.21
CA ASN A 547 2.11 -5.28 -25.84
C ASN A 547 3.18 -6.13 -26.55
N PRO A 548 2.79 -6.96 -27.53
CA PRO A 548 3.72 -7.81 -28.26
C PRO A 548 4.87 -7.03 -28.91
N SER A 549 4.58 -5.81 -29.39
CA SER A 549 5.57 -4.98 -30.05
C SER A 549 6.67 -4.47 -29.11
N GLN A 550 6.36 -4.28 -27.82
CA GLN A 550 7.28 -3.69 -26.86
C GLN A 550 8.12 -4.76 -26.13
N TYR A 551 7.53 -5.90 -25.79
CA TYR A 551 8.21 -6.97 -25.07
C TYR A 551 8.87 -8.01 -25.98
N ASN A 552 8.41 -8.21 -27.19
CA ASN A 552 9.05 -9.11 -28.15
C ASN A 552 10.45 -8.63 -28.57
N GLU A 553 10.73 -7.33 -28.46
CA GLU A 553 12.05 -6.74 -28.76
C GLU A 553 12.99 -6.78 -27.56
N LEU A 554 12.45 -6.88 -26.31
CA LEU A 554 13.21 -6.89 -25.06
C LEU A 554 12.74 -8.03 -24.15
N PRO A 555 13.01 -9.28 -24.47
CA PRO A 555 12.45 -10.45 -23.79
C PRO A 555 12.78 -10.57 -22.28
N TYR A 556 13.91 -10.00 -21.80
CA TYR A 556 14.25 -9.98 -20.37
C TYR A 556 13.23 -9.24 -19.51
N LEU A 557 12.39 -8.38 -20.10
CA LEU A 557 11.30 -7.67 -19.39
C LEU A 557 10.20 -8.61 -18.89
N TYR A 558 10.14 -9.85 -19.35
CA TYR A 558 9.27 -10.88 -18.79
C TYR A 558 9.75 -11.40 -17.42
N ASN A 559 10.97 -11.04 -17.00
CA ASN A 559 11.55 -11.45 -15.71
C ASN A 559 11.58 -12.97 -15.54
N ILE A 560 11.96 -13.72 -16.57
CA ILE A 560 12.05 -15.19 -16.57
C ILE A 560 13.32 -15.59 -15.82
N SER A 561 13.16 -16.05 -14.56
CA SER A 561 14.28 -16.36 -13.67
C SER A 561 14.39 -17.82 -13.29
N ASN A 562 13.47 -18.67 -13.78
CA ASN A 562 13.46 -20.10 -13.55
C ASN A 562 12.86 -20.86 -14.74
N ASP A 563 13.12 -22.18 -14.78
CA ASP A 563 12.65 -23.05 -15.87
C ASP A 563 11.11 -23.21 -15.88
N ALA A 564 10.45 -23.14 -14.74
CA ALA A 564 8.98 -23.18 -14.68
C ALA A 564 8.37 -21.93 -15.36
N ALA A 565 8.94 -20.74 -15.12
CA ALA A 565 8.52 -19.51 -15.81
C ALA A 565 8.82 -19.57 -17.31
N ARG A 566 9.98 -20.13 -17.70
CA ARG A 566 10.36 -20.33 -19.11
C ARG A 566 9.31 -21.18 -19.83
N LYS A 567 9.00 -22.36 -19.30
CA LYS A 567 8.01 -23.29 -19.84
C LYS A 567 6.62 -22.65 -19.90
N PHE A 568 6.25 -21.87 -18.88
CA PHE A 568 4.98 -21.14 -18.84
C PHE A 568 4.87 -20.16 -20.00
N TYR A 569 5.86 -19.29 -20.23
CA TYR A 569 5.82 -18.30 -21.31
C TYR A 569 5.98 -18.91 -22.71
N GLU A 570 6.78 -19.95 -22.87
CA GLU A 570 6.87 -20.70 -24.13
C GLU A 570 5.53 -21.33 -24.50
N TYR A 571 4.81 -21.90 -23.52
CA TYR A 571 3.45 -22.39 -23.72
C TYR A 571 2.46 -21.28 -24.14
N GLN A 572 2.67 -20.04 -23.69
CA GLN A 572 1.90 -18.85 -24.10
C GLN A 572 2.33 -18.29 -25.46
N GLY A 573 3.30 -18.88 -26.14
CA GLY A 573 3.75 -18.50 -27.49
C GLY A 573 4.90 -17.49 -27.53
N LEU A 574 5.65 -17.32 -26.44
CA LEU A 574 6.86 -16.49 -26.43
C LEU A 574 7.93 -17.16 -27.29
N SER A 575 8.25 -16.56 -28.45
CA SER A 575 9.21 -17.13 -29.43
C SER A 575 10.67 -16.99 -29.01
N LYS A 576 10.99 -16.01 -28.14
CA LYS A 576 12.32 -15.77 -27.58
C LYS A 576 12.20 -15.69 -26.07
N SER A 577 12.79 -16.63 -25.38
CA SER A 577 12.81 -16.75 -23.92
C SER A 577 14.19 -16.37 -23.40
N GLU A 578 14.41 -15.09 -23.12
CA GLU A 578 15.63 -14.63 -22.47
C GLU A 578 15.48 -14.68 -20.96
N SER A 579 16.60 -14.92 -20.27
CA SER A 579 16.62 -14.90 -18.81
C SER A 579 16.40 -13.50 -18.27
N ALA A 580 15.85 -13.42 -17.06
CA ALA A 580 15.74 -12.18 -16.31
C ALA A 580 17.10 -11.46 -16.21
N PHE A 581 17.07 -10.13 -16.15
CA PHE A 581 18.26 -9.28 -16.01
C PHE A 581 19.15 -9.70 -14.82
N GLU A 582 18.54 -10.21 -13.76
CA GLU A 582 19.17 -10.65 -12.54
C GLU A 582 19.93 -11.99 -12.70
N CYS A 583 19.52 -12.81 -13.65
CA CYS A 583 20.17 -14.10 -13.94
C CYS A 583 21.32 -13.94 -14.94
N GLN A 584 21.08 -13.12 -15.96
CA GLN A 584 22.04 -12.87 -17.01
C GLN A 584 21.85 -11.46 -17.55
N GLN A 585 22.87 -10.61 -17.41
CA GLN A 585 22.81 -9.28 -17.99
C GLN A 585 22.57 -9.42 -19.51
N PRO A 586 21.52 -8.81 -20.06
CA PRO A 586 21.21 -8.93 -21.48
C PRO A 586 22.38 -8.51 -22.36
N ASN A 587 22.59 -9.19 -23.49
CA ASN A 587 23.70 -8.94 -24.42
C ASN A 587 23.62 -7.58 -25.17
N GLY A 588 22.71 -6.69 -24.79
CA GLY A 588 22.52 -5.36 -25.36
C GLY A 588 23.66 -4.36 -25.12
N VAL A 589 24.65 -4.70 -24.26
CA VAL A 589 25.84 -3.87 -24.04
C VAL A 589 26.91 -4.27 -25.08
N ARG A 590 26.73 -3.89 -26.31
CA ARG A 590 27.81 -3.92 -27.30
C ARG A 590 28.75 -2.74 -27.02
N GLN A 591 30.02 -3.02 -26.77
CA GLN A 591 31.05 -2.00 -26.80
C GLN A 591 30.99 -1.27 -28.17
N GLY A 592 30.56 0.00 -28.14
CA GLY A 592 30.59 0.88 -29.32
C GLY A 592 29.33 0.90 -30.22
N GLY A 593 28.20 0.33 -29.82
CA GLY A 593 26.94 0.39 -30.55
C GLY A 593 25.77 0.74 -29.64
N GLU A 594 24.76 1.42 -30.15
CA GLU A 594 23.53 1.79 -29.46
C GLU A 594 22.98 0.62 -28.64
N ALA A 595 23.12 0.71 -27.31
CA ALA A 595 22.62 -0.29 -26.40
C ALA A 595 21.13 -0.01 -26.15
N ASP A 596 20.26 -0.85 -26.67
CA ASP A 596 18.81 -0.79 -26.40
C ASP A 596 18.46 -1.36 -25.01
N LEU A 597 19.37 -1.26 -24.03
CA LEU A 597 19.16 -1.77 -22.69
C LEU A 597 18.31 -0.79 -21.88
N LEU A 598 17.04 -1.11 -21.70
CA LEU A 598 16.13 -0.33 -20.88
C LEU A 598 16.39 -0.60 -19.38
N LEU A 599 16.83 0.42 -18.63
CA LEU A 599 16.99 0.33 -17.18
C LEU A 599 15.71 0.74 -16.42
N MET A 600 14.98 1.73 -16.95
CA MET A 600 13.72 2.19 -16.35
C MET A 600 12.79 2.73 -17.43
N GLN A 601 11.50 2.45 -17.27
CA GLN A 601 10.44 3.08 -18.05
C GLN A 601 9.51 3.85 -17.11
N CYS A 602 9.29 5.14 -17.39
CA CYS A 602 8.59 6.05 -16.48
C CYS A 602 7.45 6.77 -17.21
N ARG A 603 6.29 6.88 -16.57
CA ARG A 603 5.25 7.84 -17.00
C ARG A 603 5.62 9.27 -16.59
N HIS A 604 6.42 9.45 -15.55
CA HIS A 604 7.06 10.72 -15.21
C HIS A 604 7.99 11.15 -16.34
N CYS A 605 7.94 12.43 -16.70
CA CYS A 605 8.74 13.00 -17.78
C CYS A 605 9.43 14.28 -17.27
N ILE A 606 10.76 14.25 -17.16
CA ILE A 606 11.56 15.38 -16.66
C ILE A 606 11.32 16.65 -17.50
N ARG A 607 11.23 16.56 -18.83
CA ARG A 607 10.91 17.72 -19.69
C ARG A 607 9.57 18.36 -19.33
N TYR A 608 8.55 17.55 -19.06
CA TYR A 608 7.24 18.06 -18.65
C TYR A 608 7.29 18.74 -17.29
N SER A 609 7.92 18.09 -16.32
CA SER A 609 8.02 18.62 -14.94
C SER A 609 8.85 19.88 -14.83
N LEU A 610 9.84 20.07 -15.71
CA LEU A 610 10.62 21.31 -15.81
C LEU A 610 9.96 22.39 -16.70
N GLY A 611 8.77 22.12 -17.27
CA GLY A 611 8.01 23.08 -18.07
C GLY A 611 8.42 23.19 -19.54
N TYR A 612 9.11 22.19 -20.09
CA TYR A 612 9.62 22.19 -21.47
C TYR A 612 8.92 21.19 -22.40
N CYS A 613 7.75 20.68 -22.04
CA CYS A 613 6.98 19.81 -22.93
C CYS A 613 6.14 20.64 -23.92
N VAL A 614 6.66 20.86 -25.11
CA VAL A 614 5.98 21.64 -26.17
C VAL A 614 4.60 21.09 -26.51
N LYS A 615 4.45 19.75 -26.60
CA LYS A 615 3.16 19.06 -26.84
C LYS A 615 2.06 19.47 -25.85
N ARG A 616 2.44 19.95 -24.65
CA ARG A 616 1.52 20.35 -23.56
C ARG A 616 1.64 21.83 -23.19
N GLY A 617 2.03 22.68 -24.14
CA GLY A 617 2.10 24.13 -23.95
C GLY A 617 3.31 24.61 -23.15
N GLY A 618 4.31 23.78 -22.96
CA GLY A 618 5.57 24.17 -22.32
C GLY A 618 6.48 24.99 -23.26
N LYS A 619 7.55 25.56 -22.67
CA LYS A 619 8.56 26.36 -23.40
C LYS A 619 9.35 25.48 -24.36
N ASN A 620 9.82 26.05 -25.46
CA ASN A 620 10.82 25.40 -26.29
C ASN A 620 12.15 25.26 -25.53
N PRO A 621 12.72 24.05 -25.48
CA PRO A 621 14.01 23.84 -24.84
C PRO A 621 15.11 24.59 -25.59
N LYS A 622 16.12 25.10 -24.85
CA LYS A 622 17.34 25.74 -25.38
C LYS A 622 18.55 24.80 -25.30
N TRP A 623 18.32 23.51 -25.17
CA TRP A 623 19.35 22.46 -25.12
C TRP A 623 19.27 21.55 -26.34
N HIS A 624 20.32 20.77 -26.56
CA HIS A 624 20.39 19.78 -27.61
C HIS A 624 20.11 18.36 -27.03
N GLU A 625 19.35 17.56 -27.74
CA GLU A 625 19.06 16.17 -27.40
C GLU A 625 20.20 15.26 -27.92
N PRO A 626 20.45 14.09 -27.31
CA PRO A 626 19.76 13.53 -26.14
C PRO A 626 20.15 14.20 -24.83
N LEU A 627 19.27 14.09 -23.81
CA LEU A 627 19.57 14.49 -22.45
C LEU A 627 20.17 13.34 -21.65
N TYR A 628 20.96 13.69 -20.66
CA TYR A 628 21.64 12.73 -19.80
C TYR A 628 21.45 13.06 -18.31
N LEU A 629 21.23 12.03 -17.51
CA LEU A 629 21.38 12.09 -16.06
C LEU A 629 22.80 11.67 -15.70
N GLU A 630 23.56 12.52 -15.02
CA GLU A 630 24.93 12.22 -14.59
C GLU A 630 25.01 12.17 -13.05
N LEU A 631 25.56 11.08 -12.50
CA LEU A 631 25.85 10.95 -11.08
C LEU A 631 27.17 11.67 -10.72
N SER A 632 27.39 11.89 -9.42
CA SER A 632 28.65 12.48 -8.92
C SER A 632 29.90 11.68 -9.27
N ASP A 633 29.78 10.35 -9.47
CA ASP A 633 30.85 9.45 -9.89
C ASP A 633 31.03 9.37 -11.42
N LYS A 634 30.39 10.27 -12.16
CA LYS A 634 30.46 10.40 -13.63
C LYS A 634 29.73 9.32 -14.42
N ARG A 635 29.04 8.37 -13.80
CA ARG A 635 28.14 7.48 -14.54
C ARG A 635 27.01 8.28 -15.17
N ARG A 636 26.78 8.05 -16.46
CA ARG A 636 25.78 8.76 -17.25
C ARG A 636 24.70 7.81 -17.73
N PHE A 637 23.50 8.34 -17.85
CA PHE A 637 22.31 7.62 -18.31
C PHE A 637 21.58 8.46 -19.34
N ARG A 638 21.41 7.93 -20.53
CA ARG A 638 20.69 8.59 -21.62
C ARG A 638 19.19 8.57 -21.34
N LEU A 639 18.52 9.69 -21.60
CA LEU A 639 17.08 9.83 -21.55
C LEU A 639 16.49 9.77 -22.95
N GLU A 640 15.54 8.88 -23.13
CA GLU A 640 14.75 8.78 -24.35
C GLU A 640 13.30 9.13 -24.05
N PHE A 641 12.69 9.96 -24.92
CA PHE A 641 11.34 10.48 -24.69
C PHE A 641 10.38 9.97 -25.75
N ASP A 642 9.60 8.94 -25.42
CA ASP A 642 8.47 8.50 -26.24
C ASP A 642 7.29 9.46 -26.05
N CYS A 643 7.30 10.53 -26.85
CA CYS A 643 6.24 11.55 -26.82
C CYS A 643 4.89 11.06 -27.33
N LYS A 644 4.83 9.95 -28.10
CA LYS A 644 3.59 9.34 -28.56
C LYS A 644 2.81 8.73 -27.37
N ASN A 645 3.51 7.95 -26.57
CA ASN A 645 2.94 7.27 -25.39
C ASN A 645 3.10 8.08 -24.09
N CYS A 646 3.74 9.26 -24.16
CA CYS A 646 4.07 10.10 -22.99
C CYS A 646 4.87 9.32 -21.94
N GLN A 647 5.94 8.66 -22.34
CA GLN A 647 6.86 7.89 -21.50
C GLN A 647 8.28 8.44 -21.62
N MET A 648 9.08 8.19 -20.60
CA MET A 648 10.49 8.48 -20.58
C MET A 648 11.25 7.21 -20.19
N ASN A 649 12.20 6.83 -21.01
CA ASN A 649 13.09 5.70 -20.77
C ASN A 649 14.43 6.19 -20.24
N VAL A 650 15.04 5.40 -19.35
CA VAL A 650 16.40 5.62 -18.85
C VAL A 650 17.25 4.45 -19.32
N LEU A 651 18.30 4.74 -20.07
CA LEU A 651 19.21 3.77 -20.67
C LEU A 651 20.64 4.03 -20.16
N PRO A 652 21.53 3.04 -20.09
CA PRO A 652 22.96 3.29 -19.83
C PRO A 652 23.57 4.03 -21.01
N GLU A 653 24.70 4.71 -20.73
CA GLU A 653 25.56 5.29 -21.77
C GLU A 653 26.78 4.42 -22.01
#